data_fbd03279e1820bcf1273018f2c9a664b
#
_entry.id   fbd03279e1820bcf1273018f2c9a664b
#
_cell.length_a   1.000
_cell.length_b   1.000
_cell.length_c   1.000
_cell.angle_alpha   90.00
_cell.angle_beta   90.00
_cell.angle_gamma   90.00
#
_symmetry.space_group_name_H-M   'P 1'
#
loop_
_entity.id
_entity.type
_entity.pdbx_description
1 polymer ?
#
loop_
_entity_poly.entity_id
_entity_poly.type
_entity_poly.pdbx_seq_one_letter_code
_entity_poly.pdbx_strand_id
1 'polypeptide(L)'
;MNNRSSVLQVGNTSYTYYPVSAIEGHEKLPYSLTVLLENILRLAPNDEHAAKLADRLVQAGLSGEVGSEIEFSPARVLFQDFTGIPVFVDFAIMREACIELGGDPKNINPQVPCDLVIDHSVIADEAGCADALKNNMALEFGRNKERYEFLKWAQESFKNVRIVPPGVGICHQLNIERFAQVVMTREEDEKKVAYFDTLVGTDSHTPTANGIGVLGWGVGGIEAEAAALGQPITTLVPRVIGVKLTGKLSEEVSAMDVSLTFAQMLREEGVVGCFVECFGEGLNSLSATQRACISNMTPEYGSTCTLFPVDEKTLDYLRLTGRSEEHIALVEAYAKAQGFWNDPDSTQRVYSKVLEIDLSSVTRSVAGPSRPHDRIDVTRAKQAFDRICSERKLDTEKTVEVNILGETQELSHGALAIAAVTSCTTATDASMMLAAGVLARNAQAAGLHPKPWVKTILAPGSRATEDILDAAGLMPALRDLGFYTCGFGCMSCIGNSGPILPFMHEIANDIELASILSGNRNFEGRISPDVSQNYLCSPALVIAYSLVGTMDFDFETQPMGVREDGTEVFLRDIWPNASEVKELLDECCTKEVFDRAGEGLFEGDEAWRSLGKEASDVFAWDPESTYVRRAPYFDGMTKKPEAPKAIENARVLLNVGDFITTDHISPAGSIASDSPAARYLEDHGVTVQDFNTYGARRGNHEVMMRGAFANVKLTNKLAEGKKGGWTKDFLDGEIKAVYDAAKHYQEQQIPLVVLAGKMYGSGSSRDWAAKGPMLQGVRAVFAESFERIHRSNLIGMGILPLQFEEGENVQSLGLDGSEVITIASIDFSRGLPDPSVVDVVATKQDGSKVSFKAIVRIDTPTEGAYFYNGGILQYVLRSLS
;
A
#
# COMPACT_ATOMS: atom_id res chain seq x y z
N MET A 1 39.07 9.51 -1.94
CA MET A 1 38.31 10.74 -2.16
C MET A 1 38.67 11.70 -1.01
N ASN A 2 39.37 12.77 -1.26
CA ASN A 2 39.84 13.65 -0.17
C ASN A 2 38.84 14.73 0.25
N ASN A 3 37.61 14.70 -0.20
CA ASN A 3 36.49 15.51 0.32
C ASN A 3 35.20 15.13 -0.41
N ARG A 4 34.34 14.32 0.23
CA ARG A 4 33.06 13.92 -0.34
C ARG A 4 32.05 15.07 -0.41
N SER A 5 32.25 16.13 0.35
CA SER A 5 31.33 17.27 0.44
C SER A 5 31.82 18.50 -0.30
N SER A 6 30.90 19.34 -0.74
CA SER A 6 31.12 20.63 -1.38
C SER A 6 30.12 21.65 -0.85
N VAL A 7 30.22 22.90 -1.27
CA VAL A 7 29.33 23.99 -0.85
C VAL A 7 28.47 24.43 -2.04
N LEU A 8 27.17 24.47 -1.83
CA LEU A 8 26.18 25.04 -2.73
C LEU A 8 25.71 26.38 -2.20
N GLN A 9 25.88 27.45 -2.98
CA GLN A 9 25.43 28.79 -2.63
C GLN A 9 24.02 29.03 -3.21
N VAL A 10 23.04 29.33 -2.35
CA VAL A 10 21.67 29.67 -2.76
C VAL A 10 21.29 31.00 -2.11
N GLY A 11 21.18 32.03 -2.92
CA GLY A 11 21.01 33.39 -2.40
C GLY A 11 22.13 33.76 -1.41
N ASN A 12 21.75 34.11 -0.18
CA ASN A 12 22.68 34.46 0.90
C ASN A 12 23.04 33.27 1.80
N THR A 13 22.50 32.05 1.54
CA THR A 13 22.70 30.88 2.40
C THR A 13 23.64 29.89 1.71
N SER A 14 24.60 29.37 2.47
CA SER A 14 25.53 28.33 2.01
C SER A 14 25.10 26.98 2.58
N TYR A 15 25.02 25.98 1.72
CA TYR A 15 24.69 24.61 2.09
C TYR A 15 25.83 23.66 1.80
N THR A 16 26.20 22.81 2.74
CA THR A 16 27.07 21.67 2.47
C THR A 16 26.26 20.60 1.74
N TYR A 17 26.81 19.99 0.70
CA TYR A 17 26.15 18.89 -0.02
C TYR A 17 27.17 17.89 -0.53
N TYR A 18 26.71 16.73 -0.99
CA TYR A 18 27.55 15.62 -1.47
C TYR A 18 27.36 15.45 -2.98
N PRO A 19 28.21 16.10 -3.82
CA PRO A 19 28.00 16.15 -5.25
C PRO A 19 28.23 14.78 -5.91
N VAL A 20 27.22 14.28 -6.62
CA VAL A 20 27.34 13.04 -7.42
C VAL A 20 28.34 13.24 -8.57
N SER A 21 28.56 14.47 -9.01
CA SER A 21 29.55 14.82 -10.03
C SER A 21 31.01 14.50 -9.66
N ALA A 22 31.28 14.14 -8.41
CA ALA A 22 32.57 13.63 -7.97
C ALA A 22 32.84 12.18 -8.46
N ILE A 23 31.84 11.48 -8.98
CA ILE A 23 31.92 10.10 -9.43
C ILE A 23 31.86 10.04 -10.96
N GLU A 24 32.83 9.37 -11.57
CA GLU A 24 32.86 9.18 -13.03
C GLU A 24 31.69 8.31 -13.49
N GLY A 25 31.02 8.70 -14.57
CA GLY A 25 29.86 8.00 -15.15
C GLY A 25 28.50 8.37 -14.51
N HIS A 26 28.50 9.25 -13.49
CA HIS A 26 27.25 9.69 -12.83
C HIS A 26 26.25 10.31 -13.82
N GLU A 27 26.72 11.02 -14.84
CA GLU A 27 25.90 11.69 -15.84
C GLU A 27 25.07 10.74 -16.72
N LYS A 28 25.44 9.48 -16.74
CA LYS A 28 24.72 8.42 -17.48
C LYS A 28 23.75 7.62 -16.61
N LEU A 29 23.79 7.82 -15.31
CA LEU A 29 22.91 7.13 -14.39
C LEU A 29 21.47 7.60 -14.55
N PRO A 30 20.47 6.69 -14.45
CA PRO A 30 19.09 7.04 -14.20
C PRO A 30 18.93 7.99 -13.00
N TYR A 31 17.88 8.78 -12.98
CA TYR A 31 17.62 9.74 -11.88
C TYR A 31 17.51 9.06 -10.51
N SER A 32 16.84 7.92 -10.42
CA SER A 32 16.70 7.17 -9.16
C SER A 32 18.06 6.68 -8.65
N LEU A 33 18.94 6.22 -9.54
CA LEU A 33 20.29 5.81 -9.16
C LEU A 33 21.18 7.00 -8.77
N THR A 34 20.92 8.19 -9.34
CA THR A 34 21.56 9.44 -8.88
C THR A 34 21.23 9.76 -7.42
N VAL A 35 19.96 9.58 -7.01
CA VAL A 35 19.54 9.76 -5.61
C VAL A 35 20.19 8.72 -4.70
N LEU A 36 20.25 7.44 -5.11
CA LEU A 36 20.92 6.39 -4.36
C LEU A 36 22.43 6.65 -4.24
N LEU A 37 23.08 7.17 -5.30
CA LEU A 37 24.49 7.54 -5.28
C LEU A 37 24.77 8.66 -4.26
N GLU A 38 23.93 9.72 -4.23
CA GLU A 38 24.03 10.78 -3.21
C GLU A 38 23.92 10.21 -1.80
N ASN A 39 22.94 9.33 -1.58
CA ASN A 39 22.70 8.68 -0.29
C ASN A 39 23.94 7.90 0.18
N ILE A 40 24.57 7.13 -0.70
CA ILE A 40 25.83 6.42 -0.43
C ILE A 40 26.96 7.42 -0.08
N LEU A 41 27.15 8.45 -0.90
CA LEU A 41 28.21 9.44 -0.68
C LEU A 41 28.07 10.17 0.65
N ARG A 42 26.85 10.43 1.06
CA ARG A 42 26.54 11.17 2.30
C ARG A 42 26.65 10.31 3.55
N LEU A 43 26.18 9.05 3.51
CA LEU A 43 25.94 8.24 4.71
C LEU A 43 26.97 7.11 4.91
N ALA A 44 27.76 6.75 3.91
CA ALA A 44 28.78 5.73 4.10
C ALA A 44 29.78 6.11 5.24
N PRO A 45 30.15 5.14 6.10
CA PRO A 45 30.93 5.42 7.31
C PRO A 45 32.32 5.97 7.03
N ASN A 46 32.90 5.68 5.88
CA ASN A 46 34.22 6.16 5.46
C ASN A 46 34.34 6.23 3.94
N ASP A 47 35.41 6.84 3.43
CA ASP A 47 35.63 7.07 2.00
C ASP A 47 35.85 5.79 1.21
N GLU A 48 36.47 4.76 1.81
CA GLU A 48 36.71 3.47 1.14
C GLU A 48 35.37 2.73 0.90
N HIS A 49 34.50 2.71 1.91
CA HIS A 49 33.18 2.10 1.82
C HIS A 49 32.30 2.85 0.81
N ALA A 50 32.30 4.18 0.86
CA ALA A 50 31.61 5.02 -0.12
C ALA A 50 32.05 4.72 -1.56
N ALA A 51 33.35 4.66 -1.81
CA ALA A 51 33.90 4.38 -3.13
C ALA A 51 33.50 3.00 -3.64
N LYS A 52 33.52 1.99 -2.77
CA LYS A 52 33.14 0.61 -3.12
C LYS A 52 31.66 0.50 -3.51
N LEU A 53 30.75 1.13 -2.72
CA LEU A 53 29.32 1.10 -3.01
C LEU A 53 28.97 1.95 -4.24
N ALA A 54 29.62 3.11 -4.41
CA ALA A 54 29.45 3.97 -5.57
C ALA A 54 29.89 3.25 -6.86
N ASP A 55 31.02 2.57 -6.86
CA ASP A 55 31.50 1.77 -8.00
C ASP A 55 30.52 0.68 -8.38
N ARG A 56 30.02 -0.10 -7.41
CA ARG A 56 28.98 -1.12 -7.65
C ARG A 56 27.73 -0.55 -8.29
N LEU A 57 27.23 0.60 -7.77
CA LEU A 57 26.03 1.25 -8.27
C LEU A 57 26.23 1.76 -9.69
N VAL A 58 27.38 2.42 -9.98
CA VAL A 58 27.69 2.95 -11.32
C VAL A 58 27.84 1.82 -12.32
N GLN A 59 28.56 0.76 -11.99
CA GLN A 59 28.73 -0.39 -12.88
C GLN A 59 27.37 -1.04 -13.22
N ALA A 60 26.51 -1.26 -12.23
CA ALA A 60 25.18 -1.81 -12.46
C ALA A 60 24.30 -0.86 -13.29
N GLY A 61 24.29 0.43 -12.95
CA GLY A 61 23.52 1.44 -13.69
C GLY A 61 23.95 1.57 -15.15
N LEU A 62 25.23 1.48 -15.45
CA LEU A 62 25.75 1.54 -16.81
C LEU A 62 25.58 0.24 -17.59
N SER A 63 25.53 -0.93 -16.90
CA SER A 63 25.25 -2.22 -17.55
C SER A 63 23.76 -2.41 -17.84
N GLY A 64 22.87 -1.74 -17.10
CA GLY A 64 21.42 -1.94 -17.16
C GLY A 64 20.94 -3.25 -16.54
N GLU A 65 21.80 -3.96 -15.83
CA GLU A 65 21.51 -5.24 -15.16
C GLU A 65 21.34 -5.06 -13.66
N VAL A 66 20.76 -6.07 -12.99
CA VAL A 66 20.69 -6.10 -11.53
C VAL A 66 22.11 -6.12 -10.95
N GLY A 67 22.41 -5.17 -10.06
CA GLY A 67 23.70 -5.04 -9.45
C GLY A 67 23.85 -5.81 -8.14
N SER A 68 25.00 -5.59 -7.51
CA SER A 68 25.29 -6.10 -6.18
C SER A 68 24.52 -5.31 -5.11
N GLU A 69 24.60 -5.80 -3.89
CA GLU A 69 24.03 -5.17 -2.68
C GLU A 69 24.62 -3.78 -2.43
N ILE A 70 23.70 -2.83 -2.12
CA ILE A 70 23.97 -1.48 -1.63
C ILE A 70 23.18 -1.22 -0.36
N GLU A 71 23.57 -0.20 0.38
CA GLU A 71 22.89 0.29 1.55
C GLU A 71 22.14 1.60 1.22
N PHE A 72 20.93 1.73 1.71
CA PHE A 72 20.08 2.91 1.55
C PHE A 72 19.46 3.29 2.90
N SER A 73 19.62 4.53 3.32
CA SER A 73 18.96 5.06 4.53
C SER A 73 17.98 6.16 4.13
N PRO A 74 16.68 5.97 4.34
CA PRO A 74 15.70 6.98 3.98
C PRO A 74 15.85 8.24 4.85
N ALA A 75 15.49 9.39 4.29
CA ALA A 75 15.48 10.65 5.02
C ALA A 75 14.30 10.74 6.01
N ARG A 76 13.21 10.04 5.71
CA ARG A 76 11.97 9.99 6.51
C ARG A 76 11.29 8.62 6.41
N VAL A 77 10.42 8.33 7.39
CA VAL A 77 9.52 7.18 7.35
C VAL A 77 8.07 7.65 7.47
N LEU A 78 7.19 7.15 6.61
CA LEU A 78 5.76 7.45 6.62
C LEU A 78 4.96 6.22 7.04
N PHE A 79 4.07 6.39 8.01
CA PHE A 79 3.18 5.36 8.49
C PHE A 79 1.72 5.74 8.21
N GLN A 80 0.90 4.74 7.89
CA GLN A 80 -0.54 4.80 8.05
C GLN A 80 -0.94 4.00 9.30
N ASP A 81 -2.13 4.20 9.83
CA ASP A 81 -2.47 3.69 11.17
C ASP A 81 -2.58 2.16 11.29
N PHE A 82 -3.01 1.44 10.24
CA PHE A 82 -3.11 -0.03 10.31
C PHE A 82 -1.76 -0.74 10.38
N THR A 83 -0.71 -0.13 9.86
CA THR A 83 0.66 -0.68 9.85
C THR A 83 1.59 0.06 10.79
N GLY A 84 1.30 1.32 11.11
CA GLY A 84 2.09 2.14 12.03
C GLY A 84 1.85 1.81 13.50
N ILE A 85 0.59 1.61 13.91
CA ILE A 85 0.30 1.24 15.31
C ILE A 85 1.06 -0.01 15.75
N PRO A 86 1.06 -1.14 14.98
CA PRO A 86 1.88 -2.29 15.37
C PRO A 86 3.38 -1.99 15.46
N VAL A 87 3.92 -1.11 14.61
CA VAL A 87 5.32 -0.67 14.70
C VAL A 87 5.61 0.03 16.04
N PHE A 88 4.75 0.95 16.45
CA PHE A 88 4.92 1.61 17.74
C PHE A 88 4.67 0.67 18.93
N VAL A 89 3.79 -0.35 18.77
CA VAL A 89 3.64 -1.43 19.74
C VAL A 89 4.94 -2.22 19.86
N ASP A 90 5.58 -2.56 18.75
CA ASP A 90 6.87 -3.24 18.75
C ASP A 90 7.97 -2.39 19.39
N PHE A 91 8.03 -1.08 19.12
CA PHE A 91 8.93 -0.17 19.83
C PHE A 91 8.71 -0.16 21.35
N ALA A 92 7.45 -0.18 21.78
CA ALA A 92 7.13 -0.25 23.21
C ALA A 92 7.64 -1.55 23.83
N ILE A 93 7.46 -2.70 23.15
CA ILE A 93 7.96 -4.01 23.60
C ILE A 93 9.49 -4.05 23.56
N MET A 94 10.11 -3.47 22.50
CA MET A 94 11.57 -3.38 22.39
C MET A 94 12.19 -2.59 23.53
N ARG A 95 11.54 -1.54 24.05
CA ARG A 95 12.01 -0.79 25.23
C ARG A 95 12.09 -1.69 26.47
N GLU A 96 11.07 -2.51 26.70
CA GLU A 96 11.08 -3.48 27.80
C GLU A 96 12.17 -4.53 27.62
N ALA A 97 12.26 -5.13 26.43
CA ALA A 97 13.29 -6.13 26.12
C ALA A 97 14.70 -5.51 26.17
N CYS A 98 14.87 -4.24 25.84
CA CYS A 98 16.14 -3.50 26.00
C CYS A 98 16.56 -3.43 27.48
N ILE A 99 15.61 -3.14 28.38
CA ILE A 99 15.87 -3.16 29.84
C ILE A 99 16.25 -4.57 30.31
N GLU A 100 15.54 -5.60 29.85
CA GLU A 100 15.84 -7.00 30.21
C GLU A 100 17.25 -7.42 29.76
N LEU A 101 17.69 -6.90 28.61
CA LEU A 101 19.06 -7.08 28.10
C LEU A 101 20.07 -6.16 28.81
N GLY A 102 19.64 -5.26 29.70
CA GLY A 102 20.50 -4.32 30.45
C GLY A 102 20.93 -3.09 29.68
N GLY A 103 20.18 -2.70 28.64
CA GLY A 103 20.34 -1.45 27.88
C GLY A 103 19.46 -0.31 28.39
N ASP A 104 19.61 0.88 27.79
CA ASP A 104 18.75 2.04 28.06
C ASP A 104 17.55 2.03 27.10
N PRO A 105 16.30 2.01 27.59
CA PRO A 105 15.11 2.01 26.74
C PRO A 105 15.02 3.25 25.83
N LYS A 106 15.68 4.35 26.16
CA LYS A 106 15.74 5.56 25.34
C LYS A 106 16.54 5.40 24.07
N ASN A 107 17.36 4.36 23.95
CA ASN A 107 18.04 4.02 22.71
C ASN A 107 17.03 3.52 21.65
N ILE A 108 15.88 2.98 22.07
CA ILE A 108 14.79 2.61 21.19
C ILE A 108 13.96 3.86 20.89
N ASN A 109 14.39 4.59 19.87
CA ASN A 109 13.77 5.84 19.44
C ASN A 109 14.05 6.10 17.96
N PRO A 110 13.07 6.56 17.16
CA PRO A 110 13.28 6.94 15.78
C PRO A 110 14.45 7.93 15.58
N GLN A 111 15.36 7.58 14.69
CA GLN A 111 16.54 8.38 14.34
C GLN A 111 16.27 9.33 13.17
N VAL A 112 15.19 9.10 12.43
CA VAL A 112 14.70 9.94 11.32
C VAL A 112 13.28 10.41 11.60
N PRO A 113 12.82 11.52 10.97
CA PRO A 113 11.42 11.93 11.08
C PRO A 113 10.45 10.83 10.70
N CYS A 114 9.49 10.58 11.57
CA CYS A 114 8.44 9.58 11.41
C CYS A 114 7.08 10.28 11.49
N ASP A 115 6.33 10.25 10.39
CA ASP A 115 4.98 10.79 10.31
C ASP A 115 3.99 9.65 10.26
N LEU A 116 2.98 9.65 11.13
CA LEU A 116 1.85 8.72 11.08
C LEU A 116 0.57 9.46 10.78
N VAL A 117 -0.17 8.98 9.80
CA VAL A 117 -1.49 9.54 9.44
C VAL A 117 -2.56 8.49 9.72
N ILE A 118 -3.62 8.89 10.43
CA ILE A 118 -4.78 8.04 10.70
C ILE A 118 -5.78 8.23 9.55
N ASP A 119 -5.76 7.29 8.61
CA ASP A 119 -6.54 7.37 7.37
C ASP A 119 -7.10 6.02 6.88
N HIS A 120 -6.67 4.91 7.49
CA HIS A 120 -7.06 3.57 7.07
C HIS A 120 -8.17 2.95 7.94
N SER A 121 -8.36 3.40 9.18
CA SER A 121 -9.41 2.90 10.07
C SER A 121 -10.80 3.49 9.77
N VAL A 122 -10.88 4.61 9.09
CA VAL A 122 -12.14 5.31 8.81
C VAL A 122 -13.04 4.50 7.89
N ILE A 123 -14.29 4.25 8.33
CA ILE A 123 -15.29 3.42 7.62
C ILE A 123 -16.47 4.32 7.20
N ALA A 124 -16.97 4.12 5.98
CA ALA A 124 -18.22 4.72 5.51
C ALA A 124 -19.43 3.91 5.99
N ASP A 125 -19.67 3.88 7.31
CA ASP A 125 -20.86 3.23 7.89
C ASP A 125 -22.13 3.89 7.34
N GLU A 126 -22.17 5.22 7.43
CA GLU A 126 -23.23 6.05 6.82
C GLU A 126 -22.71 6.76 5.57
N ALA A 127 -23.56 6.85 4.56
CA ALA A 127 -23.30 7.52 3.30
C ALA A 127 -24.60 8.09 2.72
N GLY A 128 -24.49 9.00 1.75
CA GLY A 128 -25.65 9.57 1.05
C GLY A 128 -26.49 10.55 1.87
N CYS A 129 -26.01 11.03 3.01
CA CYS A 129 -26.75 11.95 3.88
C CYS A 129 -25.83 13.01 4.53
N ALA A 130 -26.43 14.11 4.98
CA ALA A 130 -25.72 15.28 5.50
C ALA A 130 -24.95 15.00 6.81
N ASP A 131 -25.42 14.06 7.62
CA ASP A 131 -24.80 13.73 8.91
C ASP A 131 -23.72 12.63 8.80
N ALA A 132 -23.49 12.08 7.59
CA ALA A 132 -22.59 10.94 7.39
C ALA A 132 -21.18 11.18 7.97
N LEU A 133 -20.52 12.28 7.65
CA LEU A 133 -19.20 12.62 8.19
C LEU A 133 -19.19 12.66 9.72
N LYS A 134 -20.14 13.36 10.32
CA LYS A 134 -20.23 13.50 11.77
C LYS A 134 -20.44 12.15 12.47
N ASN A 135 -21.36 11.34 11.94
CA ASN A 135 -21.70 10.05 12.54
C ASN A 135 -20.54 9.04 12.36
N ASN A 136 -19.96 8.99 11.18
CA ASN A 136 -18.80 8.12 10.93
C ASN A 136 -17.61 8.48 11.81
N MET A 137 -17.32 9.77 12.01
CA MET A 137 -16.24 10.21 12.91
C MET A 137 -16.53 9.87 14.37
N ALA A 138 -17.79 9.96 14.81
CA ALA A 138 -18.16 9.55 16.16
C ALA A 138 -17.99 8.03 16.37
N LEU A 139 -18.35 7.22 15.38
CA LEU A 139 -18.13 5.77 15.39
C LEU A 139 -16.64 5.43 15.37
N GLU A 140 -15.86 6.14 14.56
CA GLU A 140 -14.41 5.98 14.47
C GLU A 140 -13.74 6.17 15.82
N PHE A 141 -14.00 7.29 16.51
CA PHE A 141 -13.47 7.55 17.84
C PHE A 141 -13.97 6.54 18.87
N GLY A 142 -15.25 6.17 18.82
CA GLY A 142 -15.82 5.16 19.73
C GLY A 142 -15.12 3.81 19.61
N ARG A 143 -14.92 3.32 18.39
CA ARG A 143 -14.29 2.03 18.11
C ARG A 143 -12.79 1.99 18.39
N ASN A 144 -12.08 3.10 18.16
CA ASN A 144 -10.62 3.11 18.12
C ASN A 144 -9.98 3.86 19.30
N LYS A 145 -10.74 4.17 20.35
CA LYS A 145 -10.26 4.96 21.50
C LYS A 145 -8.96 4.41 22.10
N GLU A 146 -8.87 3.10 22.36
CA GLU A 146 -7.67 2.48 22.92
C GLU A 146 -6.45 2.63 22.00
N ARG A 147 -6.64 2.48 20.66
CA ARG A 147 -5.59 2.71 19.68
C ARG A 147 -5.09 4.15 19.71
N TYR A 148 -6.00 5.11 19.84
CA TYR A 148 -5.66 6.53 19.85
C TYR A 148 -4.99 6.96 21.16
N GLU A 149 -5.41 6.42 22.28
CA GLU A 149 -4.72 6.60 23.55
C GLU A 149 -3.28 6.07 23.51
N PHE A 150 -3.07 4.91 22.88
CA PHE A 150 -1.73 4.38 22.66
C PHE A 150 -0.89 5.28 21.73
N LEU A 151 -1.46 5.78 20.64
CA LEU A 151 -0.77 6.70 19.74
C LEU A 151 -0.42 8.03 20.42
N LYS A 152 -1.28 8.54 21.31
CA LYS A 152 -0.98 9.72 22.12
C LYS A 152 0.21 9.46 23.01
N TRP A 153 0.26 8.33 23.71
CA TRP A 153 1.44 7.94 24.48
C TRP A 153 2.69 7.86 23.59
N ALA A 154 2.60 7.25 22.42
CA ALA A 154 3.72 7.13 21.50
C ALA A 154 4.24 8.50 21.04
N GLN A 155 3.35 9.42 20.68
CA GLN A 155 3.69 10.78 20.27
C GLN A 155 4.45 11.53 21.37
N GLU A 156 4.07 11.36 22.65
CA GLU A 156 4.71 12.04 23.78
C GLU A 156 6.00 11.33 24.26
N SER A 157 6.12 10.02 24.00
CA SER A 157 7.20 9.19 24.54
C SER A 157 8.36 8.97 23.56
N PHE A 158 8.14 9.13 22.27
CA PHE A 158 9.17 9.01 21.24
C PHE A 158 9.50 10.37 20.62
N LYS A 159 10.78 10.64 20.40
CA LYS A 159 11.24 11.80 19.62
C LYS A 159 11.07 11.51 18.12
N ASN A 160 11.05 12.59 17.33
CA ASN A 160 10.92 12.53 15.86
C ASN A 160 9.62 11.86 15.36
N VAL A 161 8.58 11.81 16.18
CA VAL A 161 7.27 11.23 15.84
C VAL A 161 6.22 12.33 15.79
N ARG A 162 5.50 12.41 14.67
CA ARG A 162 4.32 13.27 14.52
C ARG A 162 3.13 12.43 14.09
N ILE A 163 1.97 12.71 14.65
CA ILE A 163 0.75 11.97 14.35
C ILE A 163 -0.33 12.93 13.85
N VAL A 164 -0.86 12.65 12.66
CA VAL A 164 -2.02 13.35 12.12
C VAL A 164 -3.28 12.60 12.56
N PRO A 165 -4.19 13.26 13.28
CA PRO A 165 -5.45 12.69 13.74
C PRO A 165 -6.37 12.24 12.59
N PRO A 166 -7.40 11.42 12.86
CA PRO A 166 -8.39 11.06 11.84
C PRO A 166 -9.21 12.27 11.37
N GLY A 167 -9.76 12.20 10.16
CA GLY A 167 -10.60 13.26 9.58
C GLY A 167 -9.84 14.44 8.99
N VAL A 168 -8.57 14.26 8.62
CA VAL A 168 -7.73 15.31 8.02
C VAL A 168 -7.43 15.02 6.55
N GLY A 169 -7.03 13.78 6.21
CA GLY A 169 -6.72 13.41 4.84
C GLY A 169 -5.99 12.08 4.75
N ILE A 170 -5.72 11.66 3.51
CA ILE A 170 -5.00 10.44 3.18
C ILE A 170 -3.48 10.67 3.31
N CYS A 171 -2.75 9.71 3.86
CA CYS A 171 -1.32 9.83 4.17
C CYS A 171 -0.48 10.25 2.95
N HIS A 172 -0.75 9.71 1.76
CA HIS A 172 0.06 10.00 0.56
C HIS A 172 -0.21 11.39 -0.01
N GLN A 173 -1.45 11.87 0.06
CA GLN A 173 -1.80 13.23 -0.35
C GLN A 173 -1.23 14.25 0.64
N LEU A 174 -1.43 14.03 1.95
CA LEU A 174 -0.83 14.89 2.98
C LEU A 174 0.69 14.88 2.91
N ASN A 175 1.31 13.76 2.54
CA ASN A 175 2.75 13.70 2.34
C ASN A 175 3.22 14.69 1.29
N ILE A 176 2.67 14.67 0.07
CA ILE A 176 3.11 15.60 -0.97
C ILE A 176 2.65 17.03 -0.74
N GLU A 177 1.49 17.24 -0.10
CA GLU A 177 1.00 18.57 0.24
C GLU A 177 1.81 19.23 1.37
N ARG A 178 2.30 18.44 2.35
CA ARG A 178 2.79 18.99 3.64
C ARG A 178 4.18 18.52 4.07
N PHE A 179 4.49 17.21 3.92
CA PHE A 179 5.68 16.63 4.54
C PHE A 179 6.86 16.54 3.58
N ALA A 180 6.62 16.21 2.33
CA ALA A 180 7.65 16.08 1.32
C ALA A 180 8.30 17.44 1.02
N GLN A 181 9.62 17.47 1.01
CA GLN A 181 10.41 18.68 0.81
C GLN A 181 11.20 18.67 -0.50
N VAL A 182 11.29 17.52 -1.18
CA VAL A 182 12.14 17.27 -2.37
C VAL A 182 13.64 17.38 -2.05
N VAL A 183 14.04 18.44 -1.35
CA VAL A 183 15.37 18.62 -0.77
C VAL A 183 15.22 18.95 0.71
N MET A 184 15.79 18.12 1.56
CA MET A 184 15.81 18.34 3.01
C MET A 184 17.07 19.07 3.44
N THR A 185 16.98 19.69 4.61
CA THR A 185 18.13 20.30 5.26
C THR A 185 18.23 19.84 6.73
N ARG A 186 19.45 19.69 7.21
CA ARG A 186 19.73 19.48 8.64
C ARG A 186 20.94 20.29 9.06
N GLU A 187 21.02 20.61 10.34
CA GLU A 187 22.19 21.23 10.91
C GLU A 187 23.16 20.16 11.42
N GLU A 188 24.41 20.22 10.97
CA GLU A 188 25.53 19.37 11.43
C GLU A 188 26.75 20.28 11.66
N ASP A 189 27.30 20.25 12.88
CA ASP A 189 28.49 21.01 13.22
C ASP A 189 28.40 22.49 12.76
N GLU A 190 27.29 23.15 13.07
CA GLU A 190 26.97 24.52 12.67
C GLU A 190 26.87 24.79 11.17
N LYS A 191 26.79 23.75 10.35
CA LYS A 191 26.60 23.82 8.90
C LYS A 191 25.21 23.33 8.52
N LYS A 192 24.58 24.01 7.56
CA LYS A 192 23.36 23.50 6.91
C LYS A 192 23.75 22.49 5.85
N VAL A 193 23.35 21.23 6.00
CA VAL A 193 23.57 20.16 5.02
C VAL A 193 22.28 19.98 4.20
N ALA A 194 22.38 20.09 2.88
CA ALA A 194 21.29 19.82 1.96
C ALA A 194 21.44 18.42 1.34
N TYR A 195 20.31 17.69 1.21
CA TYR A 195 20.28 16.35 0.68
C TYR A 195 18.89 16.02 0.10
N PHE A 196 18.82 15.01 -0.78
CA PHE A 196 17.52 14.56 -1.30
C PHE A 196 16.59 14.11 -0.20
N ASP A 197 15.34 14.57 -0.25
CA ASP A 197 14.25 13.95 0.49
C ASP A 197 14.00 12.56 -0.10
N THR A 198 14.08 11.55 0.76
CA THR A 198 13.84 10.16 0.41
C THR A 198 12.94 9.50 1.44
N LEU A 199 12.12 8.59 1.01
CA LEU A 199 11.01 8.11 1.81
C LEU A 199 10.87 6.59 1.73
N VAL A 200 10.69 5.93 2.86
CA VAL A 200 10.03 4.62 2.91
C VAL A 200 8.75 4.74 3.69
N GLY A 201 7.76 3.95 3.33
CA GLY A 201 6.48 3.96 4.01
C GLY A 201 5.92 2.56 4.20
N THR A 202 5.11 2.40 5.24
CA THR A 202 4.43 1.14 5.53
C THR A 202 3.21 0.89 4.65
N ASP A 203 2.97 1.76 3.69
CA ASP A 203 1.95 1.60 2.66
C ASP A 203 2.58 1.42 1.28
N SER A 204 1.98 0.55 0.47
CA SER A 204 2.46 0.26 -0.88
C SER A 204 2.40 1.46 -1.83
N HIS A 205 1.51 2.44 -1.59
CA HIS A 205 1.36 3.65 -2.42
C HIS A 205 2.27 4.82 -1.98
N THR A 206 3.26 4.57 -1.12
CA THR A 206 4.35 5.51 -0.82
C THR A 206 4.99 6.12 -2.09
N PRO A 207 5.10 5.39 -3.24
CA PRO A 207 5.59 5.95 -4.50
C PRO A 207 4.85 7.17 -5.03
N THR A 208 3.68 7.56 -4.49
CA THR A 208 3.01 8.83 -4.84
C THR A 208 3.97 10.03 -4.79
N ALA A 209 4.90 10.04 -3.83
CA ALA A 209 5.92 11.08 -3.70
C ALA A 209 6.89 11.16 -4.88
N ASN A 210 7.04 10.08 -5.64
CA ASN A 210 7.93 10.05 -6.80
C ASN A 210 7.46 10.99 -7.92
N GLY A 211 6.16 11.31 -7.95
CA GLY A 211 5.59 12.26 -8.92
C GLY A 211 6.08 13.70 -8.74
N ILE A 212 6.57 14.06 -7.57
CA ILE A 212 7.16 15.36 -7.27
C ILE A 212 8.70 15.31 -7.11
N GLY A 213 9.33 14.20 -7.51
CA GLY A 213 10.78 14.04 -7.47
C GLY A 213 11.34 13.54 -6.15
N VAL A 214 10.52 13.02 -5.24
CA VAL A 214 10.97 12.37 -3.98
C VAL A 214 11.05 10.87 -4.19
N LEU A 215 12.25 10.29 -4.16
CA LEU A 215 12.43 8.86 -4.28
C LEU A 215 11.87 8.16 -3.02
N GLY A 216 10.85 7.34 -3.22
CA GLY A 216 10.23 6.63 -2.13
C GLY A 216 9.50 5.37 -2.58
N TRP A 217 9.41 4.38 -1.69
CA TRP A 217 8.69 3.12 -1.94
C TRP A 217 8.11 2.49 -0.68
N GLY A 218 7.16 1.58 -0.90
CA GLY A 218 6.54 0.81 0.17
C GLY A 218 7.45 -0.31 0.66
N VAL A 219 7.53 -0.47 1.97
CA VAL A 219 8.23 -1.54 2.67
C VAL A 219 7.29 -2.22 3.67
N GLY A 220 7.69 -3.37 4.19
CA GLY A 220 6.98 -4.00 5.31
C GLY A 220 7.14 -3.20 6.60
N GLY A 221 6.20 -3.39 7.55
CA GLY A 221 6.26 -2.71 8.84
C GLY A 221 7.58 -2.93 9.56
N ILE A 222 8.09 -4.16 9.57
CA ILE A 222 9.34 -4.54 10.22
C ILE A 222 10.57 -3.83 9.61
N GLU A 223 10.57 -3.67 8.28
CA GLU A 223 11.66 -3.00 7.57
C GLU A 223 11.60 -1.48 7.80
N ALA A 224 10.38 -0.89 7.82
CA ALA A 224 10.18 0.50 8.18
C ALA A 224 10.60 0.79 9.62
N GLU A 225 10.33 -0.14 10.52
CA GLU A 225 10.71 -0.10 11.93
C GLU A 225 12.23 -0.05 12.10
N ALA A 226 12.95 -0.95 11.43
CA ALA A 226 14.41 -0.96 11.42
C ALA A 226 14.98 0.34 10.83
N ALA A 227 14.41 0.81 9.71
CA ALA A 227 14.82 2.06 9.08
C ALA A 227 14.57 3.28 9.98
N ALA A 228 13.44 3.32 10.69
CA ALA A 228 13.15 4.36 11.66
C ALA A 228 14.18 4.38 12.81
N LEU A 229 14.67 3.20 13.23
CA LEU A 229 15.72 3.04 14.24
C LEU A 229 17.14 3.29 13.69
N GLY A 230 17.25 3.78 12.45
CA GLY A 230 18.53 4.18 11.85
C GLY A 230 19.30 3.05 11.18
N GLN A 231 18.70 1.87 10.99
CA GLN A 231 19.33 0.81 10.22
C GLN A 231 19.17 1.08 8.72
N PRO A 232 20.23 0.94 7.91
CA PRO A 232 20.10 1.05 6.47
C PRO A 232 19.29 -0.13 5.92
N ILE A 233 18.48 0.16 4.92
CA ILE A 233 17.81 -0.86 4.10
C ILE A 233 18.85 -1.38 3.11
N THR A 234 19.02 -2.69 3.10
CA THR A 234 19.90 -3.34 2.13
C THR A 234 19.10 -3.78 0.92
N THR A 235 19.56 -3.42 -0.27
CA THR A 235 18.92 -3.78 -1.53
C THR A 235 19.93 -4.05 -2.62
N LEU A 236 19.57 -4.87 -3.61
CA LEU A 236 20.36 -4.96 -4.85
C LEU A 236 20.13 -3.70 -5.69
N VAL A 237 21.15 -3.23 -6.40
CA VAL A 237 20.95 -2.15 -7.39
C VAL A 237 19.93 -2.62 -8.42
N PRO A 238 18.76 -1.98 -8.55
CA PRO A 238 17.70 -2.47 -9.42
C PRO A 238 17.99 -2.15 -10.90
N ARG A 239 17.37 -2.92 -11.78
CA ARG A 239 17.20 -2.49 -13.18
C ARG A 239 16.30 -1.27 -13.23
N VAL A 240 16.59 -0.36 -14.13
CA VAL A 240 15.76 0.82 -14.34
C VAL A 240 15.15 0.80 -15.74
N ILE A 241 13.83 0.83 -15.81
CA ILE A 241 13.07 0.88 -17.07
C ILE A 241 12.69 2.34 -17.33
N GLY A 242 13.12 2.87 -18.47
CA GLY A 242 12.73 4.20 -18.91
C GLY A 242 11.38 4.18 -19.63
N VAL A 243 10.46 5.09 -19.27
CA VAL A 243 9.21 5.33 -20.01
C VAL A 243 9.29 6.71 -20.64
N LYS A 244 9.47 6.73 -21.94
CA LYS A 244 9.48 7.96 -22.73
C LYS A 244 8.04 8.40 -23.02
N LEU A 245 7.68 9.58 -22.52
CA LEU A 245 6.39 10.20 -22.77
C LEU A 245 6.48 11.15 -23.95
N THR A 246 5.58 10.99 -24.90
CA THR A 246 5.44 11.86 -26.08
C THR A 246 4.01 12.38 -26.21
N GLY A 247 3.77 13.35 -27.08
CA GLY A 247 2.45 13.91 -27.30
C GLY A 247 1.90 14.70 -26.12
N LYS A 248 0.61 14.94 -26.13
CA LYS A 248 -0.14 15.63 -25.09
C LYS A 248 -1.40 14.88 -24.75
N LEU A 249 -1.80 14.91 -23.49
CA LEU A 249 -3.04 14.34 -23.04
C LEU A 249 -4.24 15.04 -23.71
N SER A 250 -5.20 14.24 -24.20
CA SER A 250 -6.47 14.77 -24.71
C SER A 250 -7.26 15.41 -23.57
N GLU A 251 -8.03 16.44 -23.88
CA GLU A 251 -8.86 17.18 -22.90
C GLU A 251 -9.95 16.34 -22.25
N GLU A 252 -10.33 15.21 -22.86
CA GLU A 252 -11.36 14.29 -22.34
C GLU A 252 -10.80 13.18 -21.42
N VAL A 253 -9.47 13.09 -21.30
CA VAL A 253 -8.74 12.01 -20.64
C VAL A 253 -8.11 12.52 -19.35
N SER A 254 -8.22 11.73 -18.31
CA SER A 254 -7.70 12.03 -16.98
C SER A 254 -6.35 11.37 -16.70
N ALA A 255 -5.66 11.82 -15.66
CA ALA A 255 -4.45 11.14 -15.15
C ALA A 255 -4.73 9.69 -14.70
N MET A 256 -5.97 9.38 -14.28
CA MET A 256 -6.35 8.01 -13.97
C MET A 256 -6.29 7.10 -15.19
N ASP A 257 -6.72 7.57 -16.35
CA ASP A 257 -6.67 6.81 -17.60
C ASP A 257 -5.22 6.53 -18.02
N VAL A 258 -4.32 7.51 -17.83
CA VAL A 258 -2.87 7.33 -18.02
C VAL A 258 -2.34 6.28 -17.06
N SER A 259 -2.72 6.35 -15.78
CA SER A 259 -2.27 5.42 -14.74
C SER A 259 -2.70 3.97 -15.03
N LEU A 260 -3.93 3.78 -15.52
CA LEU A 260 -4.42 2.47 -15.96
C LEU A 260 -3.67 1.96 -17.20
N THR A 261 -3.31 2.85 -18.12
CA THR A 261 -2.48 2.52 -19.31
C THR A 261 -1.07 2.08 -18.87
N PHE A 262 -0.46 2.78 -17.92
CA PHE A 262 0.80 2.37 -17.31
C PHE A 262 0.69 1.02 -16.63
N ALA A 263 -0.37 0.79 -15.86
CA ALA A 263 -0.58 -0.46 -15.14
C ALA A 263 -0.67 -1.65 -16.11
N GLN A 264 -1.40 -1.51 -17.21
CA GLN A 264 -1.51 -2.54 -18.24
C GLN A 264 -0.14 -2.79 -18.91
N MET A 265 0.47 -1.76 -19.49
CA MET A 265 1.73 -1.88 -20.25
C MET A 265 2.87 -2.44 -19.41
N LEU A 266 3.07 -1.91 -18.21
CA LEU A 266 4.19 -2.30 -17.34
C LEU A 266 3.98 -3.69 -16.73
N ARG A 267 2.72 -4.09 -16.50
CA ARG A 267 2.42 -5.45 -16.05
C ARG A 267 2.71 -6.48 -17.14
N GLU A 268 2.35 -6.17 -18.40
CA GLU A 268 2.67 -6.98 -19.57
C GLU A 268 4.18 -7.08 -19.80
N GLU A 269 4.93 -6.00 -19.56
CA GLU A 269 6.39 -5.97 -19.67
C GLU A 269 7.10 -6.79 -18.59
N GLY A 270 6.52 -6.94 -17.40
CA GLY A 270 7.11 -7.70 -16.31
C GLY A 270 8.18 -6.93 -15.53
N VAL A 271 7.85 -5.76 -15.04
CA VAL A 271 8.76 -4.83 -14.30
C VAL A 271 8.87 -5.13 -12.80
N VAL A 272 8.51 -6.31 -12.34
CA VAL A 272 8.56 -6.67 -10.91
C VAL A 272 9.99 -6.48 -10.37
N GLY A 273 10.11 -5.70 -9.28
CA GLY A 273 11.38 -5.38 -8.64
C GLY A 273 12.26 -4.40 -9.38
N CYS A 274 11.82 -3.88 -10.55
CA CYS A 274 12.52 -2.80 -11.25
C CYS A 274 12.14 -1.44 -10.67
N PHE A 275 12.98 -0.44 -10.95
CA PHE A 275 12.58 0.96 -10.90
C PHE A 275 12.06 1.37 -12.28
N VAL A 276 11.10 2.30 -12.30
CA VAL A 276 10.58 2.94 -13.51
C VAL A 276 10.88 4.42 -13.43
N GLU A 277 11.28 5.03 -14.54
CA GLU A 277 11.49 6.47 -14.65
C GLU A 277 10.80 7.03 -15.88
N CYS A 278 10.13 8.15 -15.71
CA CYS A 278 9.47 8.86 -16.81
C CYS A 278 10.34 10.02 -17.32
N PHE A 279 10.43 10.14 -18.62
CA PHE A 279 11.18 11.23 -19.29
C PHE A 279 10.54 11.56 -20.64
N GLY A 280 11.07 12.55 -21.34
CA GLY A 280 10.58 12.96 -22.66
C GLY A 280 9.74 14.23 -22.63
N GLU A 281 9.41 14.74 -23.82
CA GLU A 281 8.70 16.02 -24.01
C GLU A 281 7.27 16.02 -23.47
N GLY A 282 6.60 14.84 -23.45
CA GLY A 282 5.25 14.67 -22.92
C GLY A 282 5.14 15.03 -21.43
N LEU A 283 6.24 14.96 -20.65
CA LEU A 283 6.24 15.37 -19.25
C LEU A 283 5.76 16.82 -19.07
N ASN A 284 6.08 17.71 -19.98
CA ASN A 284 5.72 19.13 -19.88
C ASN A 284 4.20 19.36 -19.86
N SER A 285 3.41 18.40 -20.36
CA SER A 285 1.95 18.46 -20.37
C SER A 285 1.31 17.96 -19.08
N LEU A 286 2.05 17.29 -18.21
CA LEU A 286 1.55 16.71 -16.96
C LEU A 286 1.89 17.61 -15.77
N SER A 287 0.89 17.95 -14.96
CA SER A 287 1.08 18.62 -13.68
C SER A 287 1.80 17.70 -12.67
N ALA A 288 2.33 18.25 -11.60
CA ALA A 288 2.94 17.46 -10.53
C ALA A 288 1.95 16.46 -9.88
N THR A 289 0.69 16.84 -9.74
CA THR A 289 -0.37 15.97 -9.18
C THR A 289 -0.76 14.85 -10.14
N GLN A 290 -0.79 15.10 -11.45
CA GLN A 290 -0.99 14.05 -12.45
C GLN A 290 0.15 13.03 -12.46
N ARG A 291 1.41 13.50 -12.33
CA ARG A 291 2.57 12.61 -12.15
C ARG A 291 2.48 11.80 -10.86
N ALA A 292 2.02 12.43 -9.77
CA ALA A 292 1.79 11.75 -8.50
C ALA A 292 0.72 10.65 -8.61
N CYS A 293 -0.35 10.89 -9.38
CA CYS A 293 -1.38 9.89 -9.70
C CYS A 293 -0.77 8.68 -10.43
N ILE A 294 0.07 8.89 -11.43
CA ILE A 294 0.76 7.82 -12.17
C ILE A 294 1.70 7.05 -11.24
N SER A 295 2.51 7.75 -10.45
CA SER A 295 3.44 7.15 -9.49
C SER A 295 2.73 6.37 -8.40
N ASN A 296 1.53 6.77 -8.01
CA ASN A 296 0.73 6.10 -7.00
C ASN A 296 0.43 4.65 -7.38
N MET A 297 0.16 4.38 -8.65
CA MET A 297 -0.19 3.03 -9.13
C MET A 297 1.03 2.12 -9.37
N THR A 298 2.22 2.50 -8.95
CA THR A 298 3.44 1.67 -9.05
C THR A 298 3.27 0.23 -8.53
N PRO A 299 2.64 -0.03 -7.38
CA PRO A 299 2.46 -1.38 -6.86
C PRO A 299 1.55 -2.26 -7.73
N GLU A 300 0.64 -1.69 -8.51
CA GLU A 300 -0.34 -2.40 -9.31
C GLU A 300 0.30 -3.16 -10.48
N TYR A 301 1.45 -2.69 -10.95
CA TYR A 301 2.26 -3.42 -11.96
C TYR A 301 3.52 -4.08 -11.37
N GLY A 302 3.74 -3.96 -10.05
CA GLY A 302 4.80 -4.67 -9.34
C GLY A 302 6.18 -4.01 -9.37
N SER A 303 6.30 -2.77 -9.84
CA SER A 303 7.54 -1.99 -9.73
C SER A 303 7.78 -1.51 -8.30
N THR A 304 9.00 -1.09 -7.99
CA THR A 304 9.35 -0.54 -6.69
C THR A 304 9.09 0.96 -6.62
N CYS A 305 9.41 1.70 -7.69
CA CYS A 305 9.11 3.13 -7.80
C CYS A 305 8.80 3.50 -9.25
N THR A 306 8.11 4.63 -9.45
CA THR A 306 7.92 5.28 -10.75
C THR A 306 8.24 6.75 -10.57
N LEU A 307 9.47 7.13 -10.90
CA LEU A 307 10.06 8.42 -10.57
C LEU A 307 9.92 9.41 -11.73
N PHE A 308 9.60 10.62 -11.37
CA PHE A 308 9.65 11.79 -12.25
C PHE A 308 10.75 12.74 -11.78
N PRO A 309 11.59 13.27 -12.67
CA PRO A 309 12.58 14.28 -12.30
C PRO A 309 11.95 15.59 -11.89
N VAL A 310 12.70 16.43 -11.18
CA VAL A 310 12.28 17.77 -10.77
C VAL A 310 12.31 18.72 -11.98
N ASP A 311 11.27 19.53 -12.09
CA ASP A 311 11.17 20.62 -13.07
C ASP A 311 10.31 21.78 -12.55
N GLU A 312 9.98 22.74 -13.41
CA GLU A 312 9.13 23.89 -13.04
C GLU A 312 7.76 23.46 -12.48
N LYS A 313 7.18 22.33 -12.96
CA LYS A 313 5.90 21.84 -12.44
C LYS A 313 6.00 21.40 -10.98
N THR A 314 7.14 20.81 -10.60
CA THR A 314 7.42 20.51 -9.19
C THR A 314 7.53 21.78 -8.36
N LEU A 315 8.26 22.80 -8.84
CA LEU A 315 8.41 24.08 -8.14
C LEU A 315 7.07 24.81 -7.97
N ASP A 316 6.25 24.83 -9.03
CA ASP A 316 4.91 25.43 -8.98
C ASP A 316 4.03 24.74 -7.94
N TYR A 317 4.08 23.41 -7.85
CA TYR A 317 3.34 22.67 -6.84
C TYR A 317 3.84 22.93 -5.41
N LEU A 318 5.16 23.02 -5.21
CA LEU A 318 5.72 23.40 -3.91
C LEU A 318 5.29 24.82 -3.49
N ARG A 319 5.22 25.75 -4.44
CA ARG A 319 4.73 27.11 -4.19
C ARG A 319 3.25 27.12 -3.83
N LEU A 320 2.43 26.39 -4.60
CA LEU A 320 1.01 26.23 -4.36
C LEU A 320 0.72 25.66 -2.96
N THR A 321 1.51 24.67 -2.54
CA THR A 321 1.34 23.99 -1.24
C THR A 321 2.09 24.65 -0.10
N GLY A 322 2.56 25.91 -0.29
CA GLY A 322 3.00 26.80 0.77
C GLY A 322 4.46 26.70 1.17
N ARG A 323 5.34 26.02 0.39
CA ARG A 323 6.78 26.05 0.64
C ARG A 323 7.32 27.47 0.36
N SER A 324 8.30 27.89 1.14
CA SER A 324 8.88 29.23 1.00
C SER A 324 9.70 29.38 -0.27
N GLU A 325 9.78 30.59 -0.83
CA GLU A 325 10.61 30.86 -2.00
C GLU A 325 12.09 30.56 -1.78
N GLU A 326 12.59 30.69 -0.54
CA GLU A 326 13.96 30.28 -0.19
C GLU A 326 14.15 28.78 -0.34
N HIS A 327 13.16 28.00 0.11
CA HIS A 327 13.18 26.55 -0.03
C HIS A 327 13.05 26.11 -1.50
N ILE A 328 12.19 26.75 -2.27
CA ILE A 328 12.00 26.48 -3.70
C ILE A 328 13.30 26.77 -4.48
N ALA A 329 13.96 27.88 -4.18
CA ALA A 329 15.27 28.21 -4.75
C ALA A 329 16.35 27.18 -4.40
N LEU A 330 16.31 26.63 -3.16
CA LEU A 330 17.20 25.53 -2.77
C LEU A 330 16.91 24.26 -3.60
N VAL A 331 15.64 23.88 -3.75
CA VAL A 331 15.24 22.70 -4.54
C VAL A 331 15.73 22.81 -5.97
N GLU A 332 15.51 23.95 -6.63
CA GLU A 332 15.98 24.20 -7.99
C GLU A 332 17.51 24.09 -8.10
N ALA A 333 18.23 24.83 -7.26
CA ALA A 333 19.68 24.87 -7.29
C ALA A 333 20.30 23.49 -7.01
N TYR A 334 19.75 22.76 -6.04
CA TYR A 334 20.23 21.44 -5.65
C TYR A 334 19.95 20.40 -6.75
N ALA A 335 18.73 20.37 -7.29
CA ALA A 335 18.37 19.46 -8.38
C ALA A 335 19.28 19.66 -9.61
N LYS A 336 19.57 20.92 -9.98
CA LYS A 336 20.50 21.26 -11.07
C LYS A 336 21.94 20.83 -10.74
N ALA A 337 22.41 21.08 -9.52
CA ALA A 337 23.76 20.71 -9.10
C ALA A 337 23.99 19.19 -9.04
N GLN A 338 22.94 18.42 -8.74
CA GLN A 338 22.98 16.96 -8.68
C GLN A 338 22.60 16.29 -10.02
N GLY A 339 22.32 17.06 -11.08
CA GLY A 339 21.89 16.48 -12.35
C GLY A 339 20.51 15.80 -12.28
N PHE A 340 19.66 16.22 -11.35
CA PHE A 340 18.31 15.68 -11.14
C PHE A 340 17.21 16.55 -11.77
N TRP A 341 17.58 17.67 -12.35
CA TRP A 341 16.65 18.53 -13.08
C TRP A 341 16.25 17.89 -14.40
N ASN A 342 14.96 17.96 -14.74
CA ASN A 342 14.45 17.44 -16.02
C ASN A 342 15.12 18.14 -17.21
N ASP A 343 15.84 17.39 -17.99
CA ASP A 343 16.43 17.82 -19.24
C ASP A 343 15.84 16.97 -20.37
N PRO A 344 14.85 17.52 -21.12
CA PRO A 344 14.20 16.78 -22.21
C PRO A 344 15.16 16.36 -23.32
N ASP A 345 16.27 17.09 -23.48
CA ASP A 345 17.30 16.82 -24.51
C ASP A 345 18.37 15.81 -24.03
N SER A 346 18.31 15.42 -22.74
CA SER A 346 19.24 14.45 -22.16
C SER A 346 18.98 13.04 -22.68
N THR A 347 19.66 12.67 -23.76
CA THR A 347 19.69 11.30 -24.31
C THR A 347 20.78 10.40 -23.69
N GLN A 348 21.46 10.87 -22.65
CA GLN A 348 22.69 10.25 -22.16
C GLN A 348 22.45 9.17 -21.09
N ARG A 349 21.27 9.15 -20.45
CA ARG A 349 20.98 8.19 -19.38
C ARG A 349 20.79 6.77 -19.91
N VAL A 350 21.36 5.80 -19.21
CA VAL A 350 21.32 4.40 -19.59
C VAL A 350 20.18 3.72 -18.83
N TYR A 351 19.20 3.20 -19.55
CA TYR A 351 18.12 2.40 -19.04
C TYR A 351 18.28 0.94 -19.48
N SER A 352 17.84 -0.01 -18.64
CA SER A 352 17.82 -1.43 -19.01
C SER A 352 16.94 -1.70 -20.24
N LYS A 353 15.85 -0.95 -20.34
CA LYS A 353 14.92 -0.93 -21.47
C LYS A 353 14.22 0.42 -21.52
N VAL A 354 13.84 0.87 -22.70
CA VAL A 354 12.99 2.05 -22.89
C VAL A 354 11.69 1.62 -23.53
N LEU A 355 10.59 2.03 -22.90
CA LEU A 355 9.22 1.93 -23.43
C LEU A 355 8.76 3.33 -23.82
N GLU A 356 7.76 3.42 -24.69
CA GLU A 356 7.22 4.69 -25.15
C GLU A 356 5.69 4.72 -24.99
N ILE A 357 5.17 5.84 -24.49
CA ILE A 357 3.73 6.13 -24.42
C ILE A 357 3.49 7.47 -25.10
N ASP A 358 2.67 7.44 -26.14
CA ASP A 358 2.09 8.66 -26.70
C ASP A 358 0.84 9.03 -25.90
N LEU A 359 0.91 10.10 -25.12
CA LEU A 359 -0.20 10.59 -24.29
C LEU A 359 -1.45 10.91 -25.12
N SER A 360 -1.30 11.27 -26.39
CA SER A 360 -2.44 11.52 -27.28
C SER A 360 -3.23 10.27 -27.65
N SER A 361 -2.65 9.09 -27.47
CA SER A 361 -3.30 7.80 -27.75
C SER A 361 -4.09 7.25 -26.57
N VAL A 362 -3.97 7.83 -25.39
CA VAL A 362 -4.69 7.37 -24.19
C VAL A 362 -6.17 7.70 -24.33
N THR A 363 -7.01 6.74 -23.92
CA THR A 363 -8.48 6.85 -23.99
C THR A 363 -9.10 6.72 -22.62
N ARG A 364 -10.32 7.25 -22.46
CA ARG A 364 -11.11 7.05 -21.23
C ARG A 364 -11.28 5.55 -20.96
N SER A 365 -11.02 5.16 -19.72
CA SER A 365 -10.87 3.74 -19.37
C SER A 365 -11.55 3.36 -18.06
N VAL A 366 -11.98 2.11 -18.00
CA VAL A 366 -12.26 1.40 -16.76
C VAL A 366 -11.31 0.22 -16.63
N ALA A 367 -11.02 -0.24 -15.44
CA ALA A 367 -10.25 -1.47 -15.22
C ALA A 367 -11.02 -2.43 -14.31
N GLY A 368 -11.18 -3.65 -14.74
CA GLY A 368 -11.92 -4.66 -13.99
C GLY A 368 -12.16 -5.96 -14.77
N PRO A 369 -12.86 -6.91 -14.13
CA PRO A 369 -13.66 -6.82 -12.89
C PRO A 369 -12.89 -7.07 -11.58
N SER A 370 -11.58 -7.32 -11.62
CA SER A 370 -10.85 -7.73 -10.41
C SER A 370 -9.37 -7.38 -10.39
N ARG A 371 -8.85 -6.71 -11.44
CA ARG A 371 -7.43 -6.34 -11.51
C ARG A 371 -7.24 -4.94 -12.08
N PRO A 372 -6.33 -4.13 -11.51
CA PRO A 372 -6.08 -2.76 -11.99
C PRO A 372 -5.50 -2.67 -13.41
N HIS A 373 -4.83 -3.72 -13.86
CA HIS A 373 -4.22 -3.80 -15.19
C HIS A 373 -5.13 -4.40 -16.28
N ASP A 374 -6.33 -4.88 -15.91
CA ASP A 374 -7.36 -5.32 -16.86
C ASP A 374 -8.10 -4.09 -17.41
N ARG A 375 -7.37 -3.23 -18.10
CA ARG A 375 -7.86 -1.97 -18.65
C ARG A 375 -8.79 -2.21 -19.84
N ILE A 376 -9.89 -1.50 -19.88
CA ILE A 376 -10.95 -1.56 -20.90
C ILE A 376 -11.24 -0.11 -21.33
N ASP A 377 -11.24 0.15 -22.63
CA ASP A 377 -11.75 1.41 -23.16
C ASP A 377 -13.25 1.55 -22.85
N VAL A 378 -13.69 2.72 -22.36
CA VAL A 378 -15.11 2.97 -21.99
C VAL A 378 -16.07 2.64 -23.13
N THR A 379 -15.69 2.91 -24.38
CA THR A 379 -16.49 2.58 -25.56
C THR A 379 -16.70 1.07 -25.79
N ARG A 380 -15.92 0.24 -25.08
CA ARG A 380 -16.00 -1.23 -25.12
C ARG A 380 -16.43 -1.85 -23.79
N ALA A 381 -16.78 -1.03 -22.81
CA ALA A 381 -17.10 -1.50 -21.45
C ALA A 381 -18.28 -2.49 -21.46
N LYS A 382 -19.36 -2.21 -22.21
CA LYS A 382 -20.51 -3.10 -22.38
C LYS A 382 -20.09 -4.45 -22.98
N GLN A 383 -19.31 -4.45 -24.06
CA GLN A 383 -18.84 -5.67 -24.70
C GLN A 383 -17.94 -6.51 -23.78
N ALA A 384 -17.11 -5.84 -22.97
CA ALA A 384 -16.29 -6.51 -21.98
C ALA A 384 -17.14 -7.13 -20.87
N PHE A 385 -18.18 -6.45 -20.41
CA PHE A 385 -19.13 -6.99 -19.46
C PHE A 385 -19.82 -8.25 -19.99
N ASP A 386 -20.33 -8.22 -21.23
CA ASP A 386 -20.96 -9.39 -21.87
C ASP A 386 -20.00 -10.59 -21.95
N ARG A 387 -18.71 -10.34 -22.26
CA ARG A 387 -17.68 -11.36 -22.25
C ARG A 387 -17.47 -11.95 -20.86
N ILE A 388 -17.37 -11.10 -19.83
CA ILE A 388 -17.22 -11.52 -18.42
C ILE A 388 -18.40 -12.41 -18.00
N CYS A 389 -19.63 -12.02 -18.32
CA CYS A 389 -20.82 -12.83 -18.06
C CYS A 389 -20.74 -14.21 -18.73
N SER A 390 -20.29 -14.25 -19.99
CA SER A 390 -20.13 -15.49 -20.74
C SER A 390 -19.04 -16.39 -20.14
N GLU A 391 -17.87 -15.83 -19.79
CA GLU A 391 -16.75 -16.55 -19.17
C GLU A 391 -17.13 -17.14 -17.80
N ARG A 392 -17.88 -16.38 -17.01
CA ARG A 392 -18.40 -16.78 -15.69
C ARG A 392 -19.66 -17.66 -15.79
N LYS A 393 -20.21 -17.84 -17.00
CA LYS A 393 -21.43 -18.61 -17.27
C LYS A 393 -22.64 -18.08 -16.49
N LEU A 394 -22.76 -16.77 -16.40
CA LEU A 394 -23.90 -16.11 -15.76
C LEU A 394 -25.12 -16.18 -16.70
N ASP A 395 -26.29 -16.34 -16.10
CA ASP A 395 -27.55 -16.28 -16.84
C ASP A 395 -27.93 -14.79 -17.01
N THR A 396 -27.65 -14.23 -18.17
CA THR A 396 -27.88 -12.82 -18.50
C THR A 396 -29.36 -12.41 -18.55
N GLU A 397 -30.27 -13.36 -18.62
CA GLU A 397 -31.72 -13.13 -18.55
C GLU A 397 -32.24 -13.15 -17.09
N LYS A 398 -31.38 -13.52 -16.13
CA LYS A 398 -31.77 -13.57 -14.71
C LYS A 398 -31.93 -12.16 -14.16
N THR A 399 -33.15 -11.88 -13.69
CA THR A 399 -33.50 -10.68 -12.94
C THR A 399 -33.98 -11.03 -11.53
N VAL A 400 -33.82 -10.09 -10.60
CA VAL A 400 -34.33 -10.18 -9.24
C VAL A 400 -35.12 -8.91 -8.95
N GLU A 401 -36.34 -9.09 -8.46
CA GLU A 401 -37.21 -7.99 -8.05
C GLU A 401 -36.83 -7.50 -6.64
N VAL A 402 -36.61 -6.19 -6.48
CA VAL A 402 -36.32 -5.53 -5.21
C VAL A 402 -37.30 -4.40 -5.01
N ASN A 403 -37.92 -4.32 -3.82
CA ASN A 403 -38.80 -3.19 -3.49
C ASN A 403 -37.99 -2.07 -2.83
N ILE A 404 -37.92 -0.92 -3.50
CA ILE A 404 -37.19 0.26 -3.02
C ILE A 404 -38.16 1.41 -2.90
N LEU A 405 -38.35 1.91 -1.68
CA LEU A 405 -39.27 3.04 -1.37
C LEU A 405 -40.72 2.83 -1.87
N GLY A 406 -41.15 1.57 -2.01
CA GLY A 406 -42.48 1.21 -2.46
C GLY A 406 -42.64 1.01 -3.98
N GLU A 407 -41.53 1.14 -4.72
CA GLU A 407 -41.44 0.81 -6.15
C GLU A 407 -40.68 -0.48 -6.36
N THR A 408 -41.17 -1.36 -7.23
CA THR A 408 -40.46 -2.57 -7.60
C THR A 408 -39.46 -2.25 -8.71
N GLN A 409 -38.19 -2.60 -8.45
CA GLN A 409 -37.07 -2.50 -9.42
C GLN A 409 -36.63 -3.90 -9.80
N GLU A 410 -36.36 -4.12 -11.08
CA GLU A 410 -35.75 -5.35 -11.57
C GLU A 410 -34.23 -5.13 -11.73
N LEU A 411 -33.43 -5.92 -11.03
CA LEU A 411 -31.97 -5.87 -11.07
C LEU A 411 -31.41 -7.15 -11.68
N SER A 412 -30.33 -7.01 -12.45
CA SER A 412 -29.63 -8.11 -13.11
C SER A 412 -28.15 -8.16 -12.70
N HIS A 413 -27.38 -9.13 -13.20
CA HIS A 413 -25.95 -9.17 -13.02
C HIS A 413 -25.30 -7.84 -13.45
N GLY A 414 -24.31 -7.36 -12.68
CA GLY A 414 -23.68 -6.08 -12.90
C GLY A 414 -24.40 -4.89 -12.27
N ALA A 415 -25.52 -5.11 -11.54
CA ALA A 415 -26.16 -4.05 -10.76
C ALA A 415 -25.15 -3.44 -9.77
N LEU A 416 -25.08 -2.11 -9.77
CA LEU A 416 -24.06 -1.38 -9.03
C LEU A 416 -24.48 -1.18 -7.57
N ALA A 417 -23.80 -1.85 -6.64
CA ALA A 417 -24.08 -1.71 -5.22
C ALA A 417 -23.34 -0.53 -4.58
N ILE A 418 -22.15 -0.18 -5.07
CA ILE A 418 -21.27 0.87 -4.53
C ILE A 418 -20.72 1.72 -5.67
N ALA A 419 -20.85 3.04 -5.52
CA ALA A 419 -20.17 4.05 -6.33
C ALA A 419 -19.35 4.95 -5.40
N ALA A 420 -18.03 4.86 -5.45
CA ALA A 420 -17.17 5.55 -4.49
C ALA A 420 -16.16 6.47 -5.19
N VAL A 421 -16.30 7.77 -4.97
CA VAL A 421 -15.27 8.77 -5.26
C VAL A 421 -14.34 8.84 -4.06
N THR A 422 -13.16 8.20 -4.17
CA THR A 422 -12.26 7.91 -3.05
C THR A 422 -10.83 7.71 -3.51
N SER A 423 -9.89 7.56 -2.59
CA SER A 423 -8.52 7.11 -2.81
C SER A 423 -7.49 8.19 -3.10
N CYS A 424 -6.25 7.87 -2.71
CA CYS A 424 -5.06 8.69 -2.94
C CYS A 424 -4.68 8.85 -4.42
N THR A 425 -5.13 7.96 -5.31
CA THR A 425 -4.78 8.02 -6.73
C THR A 425 -5.42 9.23 -7.39
N THR A 426 -6.72 9.37 -7.27
CA THR A 426 -7.47 10.40 -8.00
C THR A 426 -7.71 11.67 -7.21
N ALA A 427 -7.92 11.57 -5.90
CA ALA A 427 -8.18 12.73 -5.05
C ALA A 427 -6.97 13.68 -4.92
N THR A 428 -5.77 13.18 -5.21
CA THR A 428 -4.54 13.99 -5.25
C THR A 428 -4.55 15.04 -6.36
N ASP A 429 -5.25 14.77 -7.47
CA ASP A 429 -5.36 15.71 -8.60
C ASP A 429 -6.69 16.47 -8.55
N ALA A 430 -6.63 17.75 -8.15
CA ALA A 430 -7.79 18.61 -8.04
C ALA A 430 -8.59 18.72 -9.34
N SER A 431 -7.94 18.63 -10.51
CA SER A 431 -8.63 18.70 -11.82
C SER A 431 -9.62 17.54 -12.01
N MET A 432 -9.28 16.33 -11.56
CA MET A 432 -10.19 15.18 -11.62
C MET A 432 -11.38 15.34 -10.67
N MET A 433 -11.16 15.92 -9.50
CA MET A 433 -12.23 16.16 -8.54
C MET A 433 -13.17 17.28 -9.00
N LEU A 434 -12.63 18.35 -9.57
CA LEU A 434 -13.42 19.41 -10.20
C LEU A 434 -14.23 18.89 -11.39
N ALA A 435 -13.63 18.03 -12.23
CA ALA A 435 -14.34 17.39 -13.34
C ALA A 435 -15.54 16.55 -12.83
N ALA A 436 -15.35 15.80 -11.74
CA ALA A 436 -16.45 15.06 -11.12
C ALA A 436 -17.57 15.98 -10.62
N GLY A 437 -17.21 17.09 -9.97
CA GLY A 437 -18.18 18.10 -9.52
C GLY A 437 -18.94 18.78 -10.67
N VAL A 438 -18.24 19.12 -11.77
CA VAL A 438 -18.85 19.69 -12.98
C VAL A 438 -19.82 18.68 -13.62
N LEU A 439 -19.44 17.39 -13.72
CA LEU A 439 -20.34 16.36 -14.21
C LEU A 439 -21.58 16.22 -13.32
N ALA A 440 -21.40 16.23 -12.00
CA ALA A 440 -22.53 16.20 -11.05
C ALA A 440 -23.49 17.38 -11.26
N ARG A 441 -22.97 18.59 -11.42
CA ARG A 441 -23.78 19.79 -11.71
C ARG A 441 -24.53 19.66 -13.05
N ASN A 442 -23.85 19.17 -14.09
CA ASN A 442 -24.48 19.00 -15.41
C ASN A 442 -25.54 17.91 -15.37
N ALA A 443 -25.32 16.82 -14.63
CA ALA A 443 -26.29 15.76 -14.42
C ALA A 443 -27.53 16.25 -13.67
N GLN A 444 -27.35 17.02 -12.58
CA GLN A 444 -28.43 17.68 -11.84
C GLN A 444 -29.26 18.58 -12.74
N ALA A 445 -28.59 19.43 -13.54
CA ALA A 445 -29.27 20.31 -14.51
C ALA A 445 -30.03 19.53 -15.60
N ALA A 446 -29.63 18.30 -15.88
CA ALA A 446 -30.33 17.39 -16.79
C ALA A 446 -31.44 16.58 -16.12
N GLY A 447 -31.66 16.72 -14.81
CA GLY A 447 -32.64 15.95 -14.04
C GLY A 447 -32.23 14.50 -13.79
N LEU A 448 -30.94 14.18 -13.86
CA LEU A 448 -30.41 12.85 -13.61
C LEU A 448 -30.00 12.69 -12.15
N HIS A 449 -30.32 11.53 -11.54
CA HIS A 449 -29.92 11.17 -10.19
C HIS A 449 -29.37 9.73 -10.17
N PRO A 450 -28.48 9.40 -9.23
CA PRO A 450 -28.05 8.02 -9.01
C PRO A 450 -29.23 7.09 -8.78
N LYS A 451 -29.10 5.86 -9.22
CA LYS A 451 -30.15 4.87 -8.98
C LYS A 451 -30.29 4.58 -7.49
N PRO A 452 -31.52 4.36 -6.99
CA PRO A 452 -31.78 4.26 -5.56
C PRO A 452 -31.18 3.03 -4.86
N TRP A 453 -30.64 2.09 -5.63
CA TRP A 453 -29.95 0.93 -5.10
C TRP A 453 -28.43 1.12 -4.99
N VAL A 454 -27.88 2.27 -5.41
CA VAL A 454 -26.45 2.55 -5.38
C VAL A 454 -26.09 3.29 -4.10
N LYS A 455 -25.20 2.73 -3.31
CA LYS A 455 -24.57 3.45 -2.19
C LYS A 455 -23.52 4.40 -2.75
N THR A 456 -23.74 5.71 -2.60
CA THR A 456 -22.82 6.75 -3.06
C THR A 456 -21.88 7.17 -1.93
N ILE A 457 -20.57 7.20 -2.18
CA ILE A 457 -19.54 7.54 -1.22
C ILE A 457 -18.66 8.65 -1.79
N LEU A 458 -18.45 9.71 -1.02
CA LEU A 458 -17.45 10.74 -1.30
C LEU A 458 -16.43 10.78 -0.15
N ALA A 459 -15.17 10.49 -0.46
CA ALA A 459 -14.05 10.55 0.47
C ALA A 459 -12.93 11.39 -0.13
N PRO A 460 -12.93 12.72 0.05
CA PRO A 460 -11.87 13.59 -0.44
C PRO A 460 -10.51 13.18 0.14
N GLY A 461 -9.45 13.38 -0.64
CA GLY A 461 -8.11 12.98 -0.22
C GLY A 461 -7.50 13.85 0.87
N SER A 462 -7.95 15.10 0.98
CA SER A 462 -7.60 16.04 2.06
C SER A 462 -8.70 17.08 2.22
N ARG A 463 -8.63 17.86 3.30
CA ARG A 463 -9.49 19.03 3.49
C ARG A 463 -9.33 20.04 2.35
N ALA A 464 -8.11 20.20 1.82
CA ALA A 464 -7.88 21.08 0.67
C ALA A 464 -8.74 20.70 -0.54
N THR A 465 -8.91 19.41 -0.83
CA THR A 465 -9.74 18.91 -1.93
C THR A 465 -11.22 19.28 -1.73
N GLU A 466 -11.75 19.13 -0.52
CA GLU A 466 -13.12 19.53 -0.23
C GLU A 466 -13.30 21.05 -0.31
N ASP A 467 -12.36 21.83 0.23
CA ASP A 467 -12.36 23.30 0.18
C ASP A 467 -12.31 23.82 -1.28
N ILE A 468 -11.56 23.17 -2.17
CA ILE A 468 -11.52 23.50 -3.60
C ILE A 468 -12.89 23.26 -4.24
N LEU A 469 -13.52 22.12 -3.98
CA LEU A 469 -14.86 21.80 -4.50
C LEU A 469 -15.93 22.78 -3.98
N ASP A 470 -15.83 23.20 -2.73
CA ASP A 470 -16.74 24.16 -2.13
C ASP A 470 -16.53 25.58 -2.71
N ALA A 471 -15.28 26.02 -2.84
CA ALA A 471 -14.94 27.29 -3.48
C ALA A 471 -15.40 27.36 -4.95
N ALA A 472 -15.35 26.24 -5.66
CA ALA A 472 -15.88 26.11 -7.02
C ALA A 472 -17.42 26.06 -7.09
N GLY A 473 -18.13 26.02 -5.95
CA GLY A 473 -19.58 25.90 -5.87
C GLY A 473 -20.14 24.57 -6.34
N LEU A 474 -19.32 23.50 -6.33
CA LEU A 474 -19.69 22.18 -6.84
C LEU A 474 -20.22 21.21 -5.77
N MET A 475 -19.93 21.45 -4.49
CA MET A 475 -20.42 20.62 -3.38
C MET A 475 -21.95 20.50 -3.31
N PRO A 476 -22.76 21.55 -3.58
CA PRO A 476 -24.22 21.41 -3.60
C PRO A 476 -24.72 20.38 -4.61
N ALA A 477 -24.15 20.36 -5.83
CA ALA A 477 -24.55 19.39 -6.86
C ALA A 477 -24.14 17.96 -6.52
N LEU A 478 -22.92 17.77 -5.97
CA LEU A 478 -22.49 16.47 -5.47
C LEU A 478 -23.42 15.94 -4.37
N ARG A 479 -23.78 16.79 -3.41
CA ARG A 479 -24.72 16.44 -2.31
C ARG A 479 -26.12 16.10 -2.82
N ASP A 480 -26.62 16.83 -3.81
CA ASP A 480 -27.91 16.54 -4.44
C ASP A 480 -27.94 15.16 -5.11
N LEU A 481 -26.81 14.73 -5.67
CA LEU A 481 -26.63 13.37 -6.18
C LEU A 481 -26.27 12.34 -5.08
N GLY A 482 -26.36 12.69 -3.81
CA GLY A 482 -26.09 11.80 -2.70
C GLY A 482 -24.59 11.60 -2.40
N PHE A 483 -23.68 12.29 -3.07
CA PHE A 483 -22.25 12.24 -2.76
C PHE A 483 -21.91 13.24 -1.64
N TYR A 484 -22.28 12.87 -0.41
CA TYR A 484 -21.88 13.59 0.80
C TYR A 484 -20.52 13.10 1.26
N THR A 485 -19.70 14.00 1.80
CA THR A 485 -18.44 13.62 2.44
C THR A 485 -18.69 12.65 3.58
N CYS A 486 -18.17 11.43 3.47
CA CYS A 486 -18.33 10.37 4.47
C CYS A 486 -17.15 10.30 5.46
N GLY A 487 -16.00 10.81 5.07
CA GLY A 487 -14.74 10.79 5.81
C GLY A 487 -13.57 11.22 4.94
N PHE A 488 -12.40 11.34 5.56
CA PHE A 488 -11.14 11.59 4.89
C PHE A 488 -10.23 10.39 5.15
N GLY A 489 -9.98 9.56 4.13
CA GLY A 489 -9.22 8.32 4.28
C GLY A 489 -9.30 7.43 3.05
N CYS A 490 -8.65 6.27 3.12
CA CYS A 490 -8.64 5.28 2.04
C CYS A 490 -10.00 4.62 1.83
N MET A 491 -10.79 4.49 2.88
CA MET A 491 -12.19 4.04 2.90
C MET A 491 -12.48 2.86 1.95
N SER A 492 -13.29 3.04 0.91
CA SER A 492 -13.67 1.95 -0.02
C SER A 492 -12.47 1.24 -0.65
N CYS A 493 -11.39 1.95 -0.95
CA CYS A 493 -10.20 1.36 -1.57
C CYS A 493 -9.51 0.28 -0.70
N ILE A 494 -9.72 0.31 0.61
CA ILE A 494 -9.21 -0.71 1.56
C ILE A 494 -10.29 -1.64 2.11
N GLY A 495 -11.52 -1.54 1.63
CA GLY A 495 -12.61 -2.38 2.09
C GLY A 495 -13.44 -1.78 3.24
N ASN A 496 -13.29 -0.47 3.46
CA ASN A 496 -14.03 0.26 4.47
C ASN A 496 -15.23 1.04 3.87
N SER A 497 -15.90 0.46 2.87
CA SER A 497 -17.15 1.01 2.32
C SER A 497 -18.31 0.97 3.31
N GLY A 498 -18.17 0.28 4.45
CA GLY A 498 -19.26 -0.07 5.32
C GLY A 498 -20.25 -1.04 4.66
N PRO A 499 -21.40 -1.32 5.28
CA PRO A 499 -22.41 -2.21 4.71
C PRO A 499 -23.01 -1.62 3.42
N ILE A 500 -23.32 -2.48 2.45
CA ILE A 500 -24.17 -2.10 1.32
C ILE A 500 -25.61 -1.93 1.78
N LEU A 501 -26.48 -1.43 0.91
CA LEU A 501 -27.90 -1.27 1.24
C LEU A 501 -28.52 -2.64 1.56
N PRO A 502 -29.38 -2.76 2.59
CA PRO A 502 -29.87 -4.06 3.09
C PRO A 502 -30.49 -4.94 2.01
N PHE A 503 -31.32 -4.36 1.14
CA PHE A 503 -31.96 -5.11 0.05
C PHE A 503 -30.96 -5.56 -1.03
N MET A 504 -29.82 -4.89 -1.21
CA MET A 504 -28.75 -5.33 -2.09
C MET A 504 -27.97 -6.51 -1.46
N HIS A 505 -27.79 -6.49 -0.13
CA HIS A 505 -27.20 -7.62 0.58
C HIS A 505 -28.04 -8.90 0.42
N GLU A 506 -29.38 -8.79 0.50
CA GLU A 506 -30.29 -9.92 0.35
C GLU A 506 -30.17 -10.63 -1.00
N ILE A 507 -29.88 -9.91 -2.08
CA ILE A 507 -29.76 -10.44 -3.45
C ILE A 507 -28.34 -10.76 -3.89
N ALA A 508 -27.34 -10.51 -3.06
CA ALA A 508 -25.90 -10.68 -3.40
C ALA A 508 -25.51 -12.12 -3.76
N ASN A 509 -26.30 -13.11 -3.32
CA ASN A 509 -26.13 -14.52 -3.69
C ASN A 509 -26.93 -14.94 -4.94
N ASP A 510 -27.86 -14.11 -5.40
CA ASP A 510 -28.73 -14.39 -6.53
C ASP A 510 -28.17 -13.87 -7.85
N ILE A 511 -27.57 -12.67 -7.81
CA ILE A 511 -26.92 -12.02 -8.95
C ILE A 511 -25.54 -11.51 -8.53
N GLU A 512 -24.61 -11.42 -9.50
CA GLU A 512 -23.32 -10.79 -9.26
C GLU A 512 -23.48 -9.26 -9.19
N LEU A 513 -23.24 -8.70 -8.02
CA LEU A 513 -23.22 -7.25 -7.81
C LEU A 513 -21.88 -6.64 -8.22
N ALA A 514 -21.91 -5.38 -8.63
CA ALA A 514 -20.73 -4.63 -9.02
C ALA A 514 -20.45 -3.46 -8.07
N SER A 515 -19.18 -3.04 -8.02
CA SER A 515 -18.75 -1.75 -7.47
C SER A 515 -17.91 -0.99 -8.50
N ILE A 516 -17.98 0.32 -8.44
CA ILE A 516 -17.13 1.21 -9.21
C ILE A 516 -16.51 2.26 -8.28
N LEU A 517 -15.20 2.44 -8.38
CA LEU A 517 -14.49 3.36 -7.52
C LEU A 517 -13.33 4.05 -8.23
N SER A 518 -13.03 5.27 -7.81
CA SER A 518 -11.87 6.01 -8.29
C SER A 518 -10.58 5.62 -7.55
N GLY A 519 -10.47 4.34 -7.21
CA GLY A 519 -9.37 3.77 -6.43
C GLY A 519 -8.23 3.18 -7.26
N ASN A 520 -7.37 2.42 -6.61
CA ASN A 520 -6.21 1.76 -7.23
C ASN A 520 -6.27 0.23 -7.16
N ARG A 521 -7.13 -0.37 -6.35
CA ARG A 521 -7.27 -1.82 -6.19
C ARG A 521 -8.72 -2.25 -6.20
N ASN A 522 -8.99 -3.31 -6.91
CA ASN A 522 -10.33 -3.85 -7.13
C ASN A 522 -10.37 -5.38 -7.01
N PHE A 523 -9.49 -5.97 -6.19
CA PHE A 523 -9.46 -7.40 -6.00
C PHE A 523 -10.78 -7.92 -5.43
N GLU A 524 -11.21 -9.11 -5.87
CA GLU A 524 -12.43 -9.75 -5.36
C GLU A 524 -12.37 -9.92 -3.85
N GLY A 525 -13.47 -9.59 -3.17
CA GLY A 525 -13.58 -9.65 -1.72
C GLY A 525 -12.85 -8.54 -0.96
N ARG A 526 -12.19 -7.59 -1.67
CA ARG A 526 -11.50 -6.46 -1.05
C ARG A 526 -12.43 -5.30 -0.74
N ILE A 527 -13.30 -4.93 -1.67
CA ILE A 527 -14.15 -3.73 -1.57
C ILE A 527 -15.36 -3.98 -0.67
N SER A 528 -16.01 -5.10 -0.87
CA SER A 528 -17.10 -5.62 -0.06
C SER A 528 -17.18 -7.13 -0.22
N PRO A 529 -17.55 -7.91 0.82
CA PRO A 529 -17.78 -9.34 0.69
C PRO A 529 -18.96 -9.69 -0.23
N ASP A 530 -19.90 -8.77 -0.39
CA ASP A 530 -21.13 -8.95 -1.16
C ASP A 530 -20.97 -8.63 -2.66
N VAL A 531 -19.82 -8.09 -3.07
CA VAL A 531 -19.60 -7.61 -4.43
C VAL A 531 -18.56 -8.47 -5.14
N SER A 532 -18.96 -9.04 -6.27
CA SER A 532 -18.11 -9.97 -7.05
C SER A 532 -17.34 -9.30 -8.17
N GLN A 533 -17.86 -8.19 -8.72
CA GLN A 533 -17.25 -7.44 -9.82
C GLN A 533 -16.86 -6.05 -9.35
N ASN A 534 -15.58 -5.72 -9.42
CA ASN A 534 -15.07 -4.45 -8.92
C ASN A 534 -14.32 -3.72 -10.05
N TYR A 535 -14.67 -2.44 -10.27
CA TYR A 535 -14.12 -1.64 -11.36
C TYR A 535 -13.48 -0.36 -10.86
N LEU A 536 -12.40 0.05 -11.54
CA LEU A 536 -11.67 1.30 -11.28
C LEU A 536 -11.84 2.25 -12.46
N CYS A 537 -12.04 3.52 -12.20
CA CYS A 537 -12.08 4.58 -13.22
C CYS A 537 -11.88 5.97 -12.63
N SER A 538 -11.95 7.01 -13.48
CA SER A 538 -11.91 8.41 -13.01
C SER A 538 -13.11 8.78 -12.14
N PRO A 539 -13.00 9.76 -11.22
CA PRO A 539 -14.12 10.23 -10.39
C PRO A 539 -15.37 10.62 -11.18
N ALA A 540 -15.21 11.28 -12.33
CA ALA A 540 -16.32 11.64 -13.19
C ALA A 540 -17.07 10.40 -13.73
N LEU A 541 -16.35 9.36 -14.13
CA LEU A 541 -16.97 8.10 -14.57
C LEU A 541 -17.65 7.35 -13.42
N VAL A 542 -17.15 7.42 -12.19
CA VAL A 542 -17.83 6.86 -11.01
C VAL A 542 -19.23 7.47 -10.87
N ILE A 543 -19.33 8.80 -10.98
CA ILE A 543 -20.62 9.47 -10.94
C ILE A 543 -21.49 9.04 -12.12
N ALA A 544 -20.95 9.01 -13.35
CA ALA A 544 -21.72 8.61 -14.53
C ALA A 544 -22.31 7.19 -14.39
N TYR A 545 -21.53 6.22 -13.91
CA TYR A 545 -22.04 4.87 -13.66
C TYR A 545 -23.07 4.82 -12.53
N SER A 546 -22.99 5.67 -11.51
CA SER A 546 -24.01 5.73 -10.47
C SER A 546 -25.38 6.16 -11.00
N LEU A 547 -25.40 7.03 -12.02
CA LEU A 547 -26.63 7.52 -12.67
C LEU A 547 -27.35 6.40 -13.44
N VAL A 548 -26.62 5.47 -14.02
CA VAL A 548 -27.20 4.33 -14.76
C VAL A 548 -27.37 3.10 -13.86
N GLY A 549 -26.58 2.94 -12.79
CA GLY A 549 -26.75 1.94 -11.74
C GLY A 549 -26.37 0.52 -12.13
N THR A 550 -25.63 0.34 -13.24
CA THR A 550 -25.21 -0.98 -13.74
C THR A 550 -23.93 -0.86 -14.56
N MET A 551 -23.14 -1.95 -14.60
CA MET A 551 -22.02 -2.10 -15.54
C MET A 551 -22.49 -2.52 -16.92
N ASP A 552 -23.71 -3.04 -17.05
CA ASP A 552 -24.35 -3.43 -18.30
C ASP A 552 -24.93 -2.21 -19.03
N PHE A 553 -24.03 -1.31 -19.49
CA PHE A 553 -24.43 -0.06 -20.12
C PHE A 553 -23.42 0.41 -21.18
N ASP A 554 -23.95 0.84 -22.33
CA ASP A 554 -23.17 1.45 -23.42
C ASP A 554 -23.35 2.96 -23.48
N PHE A 555 -22.37 3.70 -22.98
CA PHE A 555 -22.39 5.17 -22.94
C PHE A 555 -22.41 5.83 -24.32
N GLU A 556 -22.03 5.14 -25.38
CA GLU A 556 -22.02 5.68 -26.74
C GLU A 556 -23.42 5.70 -27.37
N THR A 557 -24.21 4.68 -27.08
CA THR A 557 -25.48 4.44 -27.80
C THR A 557 -26.72 4.52 -26.93
N GLN A 558 -26.61 4.35 -25.62
CA GLN A 558 -27.75 4.35 -24.71
C GLN A 558 -27.89 5.69 -23.97
N PRO A 559 -29.11 6.26 -23.91
CA PRO A 559 -29.37 7.44 -23.11
C PRO A 559 -29.34 7.10 -21.61
N MET A 560 -28.69 7.95 -20.81
CA MET A 560 -28.61 7.81 -19.35
C MET A 560 -29.95 8.17 -18.67
N GLY A 561 -30.81 8.90 -19.36
CA GLY A 561 -32.11 9.32 -18.89
C GLY A 561 -32.79 10.27 -19.89
N VAL A 562 -33.89 10.86 -19.46
CA VAL A 562 -34.70 11.77 -20.29
C VAL A 562 -35.00 13.01 -19.48
N ARG A 563 -34.82 14.20 -20.06
CA ARG A 563 -35.20 15.50 -19.47
C ARG A 563 -36.71 15.64 -19.36
N GLU A 564 -37.16 16.59 -18.57
CA GLU A 564 -38.58 16.90 -18.44
C GLU A 564 -39.28 17.23 -19.78
N ASP A 565 -38.57 17.79 -20.75
CA ASP A 565 -39.04 18.10 -22.08
C ASP A 565 -39.05 16.88 -23.05
N GLY A 566 -38.66 15.69 -22.59
CA GLY A 566 -38.62 14.48 -23.38
C GLY A 566 -37.32 14.26 -24.16
N THR A 567 -36.32 15.14 -23.99
CA THR A 567 -35.01 15.01 -24.66
C THR A 567 -34.15 13.92 -23.97
N GLU A 568 -33.65 12.98 -24.75
CA GLU A 568 -32.68 11.97 -24.26
C GLU A 568 -31.33 12.63 -23.87
N VAL A 569 -30.76 12.17 -22.78
CA VAL A 569 -29.47 12.64 -22.24
C VAL A 569 -28.42 11.54 -22.36
N PHE A 570 -27.34 11.81 -23.05
CA PHE A 570 -26.20 10.91 -23.21
C PHE A 570 -25.02 11.41 -22.38
N LEU A 571 -24.01 10.57 -22.16
CA LEU A 571 -22.80 10.94 -21.42
C LEU A 571 -22.12 12.19 -22.01
N ARG A 572 -22.04 12.32 -23.32
CA ARG A 572 -21.46 13.47 -24.02
C ARG A 572 -22.16 14.81 -23.70
N ASP A 573 -23.44 14.77 -23.34
CA ASP A 573 -24.24 15.97 -23.07
C ASP A 573 -24.00 16.54 -21.66
N ILE A 574 -23.41 15.71 -20.78
CA ILE A 574 -23.10 16.09 -19.38
C ILE A 574 -21.63 16.00 -19.06
N TRP A 575 -20.78 15.54 -20.02
CA TRP A 575 -19.34 15.42 -19.81
C TRP A 575 -18.72 16.79 -19.51
N PRO A 576 -17.78 16.89 -18.55
CA PRO A 576 -17.16 18.15 -18.16
C PRO A 576 -16.42 18.80 -19.32
N ASN A 577 -16.60 20.10 -19.48
CA ASN A 577 -15.81 20.89 -20.42
C ASN A 577 -14.41 21.14 -19.82
N ALA A 578 -13.37 20.76 -20.52
CA ALA A 578 -12.00 20.89 -20.04
C ALA A 578 -11.56 22.33 -19.78
N SER A 579 -12.02 23.28 -20.61
CA SER A 579 -11.72 24.72 -20.41
C SER A 579 -12.34 25.22 -19.11
N GLU A 580 -13.58 24.81 -18.80
CA GLU A 580 -14.24 25.16 -17.54
C GLU A 580 -13.53 24.55 -16.34
N VAL A 581 -13.16 23.26 -16.41
CA VAL A 581 -12.40 22.60 -15.34
C VAL A 581 -11.08 23.32 -15.08
N LYS A 582 -10.42 23.75 -16.15
CA LYS A 582 -9.17 24.52 -16.04
C LYS A 582 -9.39 25.89 -15.40
N GLU A 583 -10.42 26.63 -15.81
CA GLU A 583 -10.77 27.93 -15.21
C GLU A 583 -11.04 27.77 -13.70
N LEU A 584 -11.85 26.77 -13.31
CA LEU A 584 -12.11 26.47 -11.90
C LEU A 584 -10.85 26.05 -11.13
N LEU A 585 -9.95 25.30 -11.77
CA LEU A 585 -8.67 24.92 -11.17
C LEU A 585 -7.82 26.18 -10.91
N ASP A 586 -7.71 27.07 -11.89
CA ASP A 586 -6.90 28.29 -11.78
C ASP A 586 -7.49 29.27 -10.74
N GLU A 587 -8.82 29.30 -10.57
CA GLU A 587 -9.51 30.19 -9.63
C GLU A 587 -9.58 29.65 -8.20
N CYS A 588 -9.82 28.35 -8.04
CA CYS A 588 -10.14 27.74 -6.74
C CYS A 588 -8.98 26.98 -6.10
N CYS A 589 -8.02 26.47 -6.89
CA CYS A 589 -6.87 25.74 -6.38
C CYS A 589 -5.74 26.72 -6.06
N THR A 590 -5.82 27.41 -4.93
CA THR A 590 -4.91 28.51 -4.54
C THR A 590 -4.11 28.16 -3.28
N LYS A 591 -2.98 28.88 -3.10
CA LYS A 591 -2.14 28.75 -1.92
C LYS A 591 -2.92 28.96 -0.62
N GLU A 592 -3.85 29.92 -0.61
CA GLU A 592 -4.68 30.25 0.55
C GLU A 592 -5.58 29.08 0.97
N VAL A 593 -6.08 28.30 0.03
CA VAL A 593 -6.84 27.08 0.31
C VAL A 593 -5.96 26.04 0.98
N PHE A 594 -4.77 25.81 0.44
CA PHE A 594 -3.83 24.87 1.08
C PHE A 594 -3.37 25.36 2.45
N ASP A 595 -3.03 26.62 2.61
CA ASP A 595 -2.63 27.17 3.91
C ASP A 595 -3.71 26.95 4.97
N ARG A 596 -4.99 27.28 4.66
CA ARG A 596 -6.14 27.07 5.54
C ARG A 596 -6.34 25.58 5.88
N ALA A 597 -6.31 24.71 4.89
CA ALA A 597 -6.46 23.27 5.08
C ALA A 597 -5.33 22.64 5.94
N GLY A 598 -4.19 23.31 6.01
CA GLY A 598 -3.05 22.91 6.85
C GLY A 598 -3.08 23.42 8.27
N GLU A 599 -3.98 24.34 8.60
CA GLU A 599 -4.11 24.87 9.95
C GLU A 599 -4.55 23.75 10.92
N GLY A 600 -3.84 23.64 12.06
CA GLY A 600 -4.16 22.63 13.08
C GLY A 600 -3.96 21.18 12.67
N LEU A 601 -3.15 20.89 11.64
CA LEU A 601 -2.92 19.57 11.06
C LEU A 601 -2.65 18.46 12.10
N PHE A 602 -1.88 18.77 13.14
CA PHE A 602 -1.49 17.84 14.21
C PHE A 602 -2.30 18.00 15.50
N GLU A 603 -3.17 19.03 15.59
CA GLU A 603 -3.91 19.33 16.81
C GLU A 603 -5.15 18.46 16.97
N GLY A 604 -5.80 18.12 15.86
CA GLY A 604 -7.04 17.36 15.83
C GLY A 604 -8.25 18.11 16.43
N ASP A 605 -9.34 17.40 16.55
CA ASP A 605 -10.56 17.88 17.19
C ASP A 605 -10.53 17.77 18.72
N GLU A 606 -11.63 18.12 19.39
CA GLU A 606 -11.73 18.04 20.85
C GLU A 606 -11.62 16.59 21.35
N ALA A 607 -12.17 15.61 20.62
CA ALA A 607 -12.08 14.21 20.97
C ALA A 607 -10.63 13.73 21.00
N TRP A 608 -9.85 14.06 19.97
CA TRP A 608 -8.41 13.74 19.92
C TRP A 608 -7.61 14.46 21.01
N ARG A 609 -7.86 15.77 21.23
CA ARG A 609 -7.15 16.56 22.27
C ARG A 609 -7.44 16.08 23.69
N SER A 610 -8.65 15.52 23.92
CA SER A 610 -9.03 15.00 25.25
C SER A 610 -8.37 13.66 25.60
N LEU A 611 -7.73 12.95 24.65
CA LEU A 611 -7.00 11.72 24.88
C LEU A 611 -5.69 12.05 25.61
N GLY A 612 -5.71 12.07 26.95
CA GLY A 612 -4.52 12.33 27.76
C GLY A 612 -3.75 11.04 28.06
N LYS A 613 -2.44 11.02 27.72
CA LYS A 613 -1.48 10.02 28.23
C LYS A 613 -0.19 10.73 28.57
N GLU A 614 0.38 10.41 29.73
CA GLU A 614 1.69 10.95 30.13
C GLU A 614 2.83 10.19 29.44
N ALA A 615 3.88 10.92 29.07
CA ALA A 615 5.11 10.34 28.54
C ALA A 615 5.74 9.39 29.56
N SER A 616 6.22 8.24 29.10
CA SER A 616 6.95 7.28 29.94
C SER A 616 7.93 6.46 29.09
N ASP A 617 8.99 5.96 29.73
CA ASP A 617 10.00 5.14 29.02
C ASP A 617 9.43 3.78 28.57
N VAL A 618 8.45 3.24 29.30
CA VAL A 618 7.75 2.00 28.99
C VAL A 618 6.24 2.22 29.00
N PHE A 619 5.53 1.49 28.14
CA PHE A 619 4.07 1.55 28.07
C PHE A 619 3.43 0.74 29.21
N ALA A 620 2.40 1.31 29.82
CA ALA A 620 1.59 0.58 30.81
C ALA A 620 0.53 -0.27 30.08
N TRP A 621 0.86 -1.54 29.87
CA TRP A 621 -0.05 -2.48 29.19
C TRP A 621 -1.30 -2.77 30.03
N ASP A 622 -2.46 -2.67 29.39
CA ASP A 622 -3.70 -3.14 29.96
C ASP A 622 -3.93 -4.61 29.57
N PRO A 623 -3.96 -5.54 30.51
CA PRO A 623 -4.17 -6.97 30.22
C PRO A 623 -5.58 -7.26 29.67
N GLU A 624 -6.55 -6.35 29.89
CA GLU A 624 -7.92 -6.50 29.37
C GLU A 624 -8.11 -5.84 27.98
N SER A 625 -7.12 -5.09 27.50
CA SER A 625 -7.21 -4.46 26.18
C SER A 625 -7.40 -5.49 25.07
N THR A 626 -8.32 -5.22 24.18
CA THR A 626 -8.57 -6.03 22.99
C THR A 626 -8.02 -5.40 21.70
N TYR A 627 -7.32 -4.25 21.82
CA TYR A 627 -6.70 -3.54 20.71
C TYR A 627 -5.17 -3.44 20.76
N VAL A 628 -4.60 -3.31 21.97
CA VAL A 628 -3.15 -3.09 22.14
C VAL A 628 -2.62 -4.06 23.19
N ARG A 629 -1.81 -5.03 22.78
CA ARG A 629 -1.25 -6.07 23.66
C ARG A 629 0.23 -6.30 23.42
N ARG A 630 0.95 -6.59 24.51
CA ARG A 630 2.35 -6.99 24.48
C ARG A 630 2.49 -8.34 23.76
N ALA A 631 3.17 -8.35 22.61
CA ALA A 631 3.45 -9.58 21.88
C ALA A 631 4.74 -10.26 22.37
N PRO A 632 4.87 -11.60 22.25
CA PRO A 632 6.00 -12.35 22.81
C PRO A 632 7.23 -12.42 21.91
N TYR A 633 7.47 -11.42 21.04
CA TYR A 633 8.52 -11.47 20.01
C TYR A 633 9.94 -11.54 20.59
N PHE A 634 10.15 -11.03 21.79
CA PHE A 634 11.47 -10.93 22.43
C PHE A 634 11.56 -11.79 23.70
N ASP A 635 10.53 -12.58 24.03
CA ASP A 635 10.51 -13.40 25.23
C ASP A 635 11.65 -14.43 25.19
N GLY A 636 12.47 -14.46 26.26
CA GLY A 636 13.63 -15.34 26.34
C GLY A 636 14.82 -14.95 25.45
N MET A 637 14.80 -13.77 24.86
CA MET A 637 15.90 -13.31 24.01
C MET A 637 17.18 -13.12 24.82
N THR A 638 18.31 -13.53 24.24
CA THR A 638 19.65 -13.41 24.83
C THR A 638 20.52 -12.42 24.05
N LYS A 639 21.54 -11.85 24.70
CA LYS A 639 22.50 -10.94 24.04
C LYS A 639 23.23 -11.57 22.86
N LYS A 640 23.47 -12.88 22.88
CA LYS A 640 24.11 -13.60 21.77
C LYS A 640 23.06 -14.44 21.06
N PRO A 641 22.96 -14.37 19.74
CA PRO A 641 22.04 -15.22 18.99
C PRO A 641 22.48 -16.68 19.05
N GLU A 642 21.49 -17.59 19.01
CA GLU A 642 21.74 -19.00 18.77
C GLU A 642 21.72 -19.27 17.26
N ALA A 643 22.65 -20.12 16.79
CA ALA A 643 22.67 -20.52 15.38
C ALA A 643 21.36 -21.23 15.00
N PRO A 644 20.76 -20.94 13.85
CA PRO A 644 19.59 -21.65 13.35
C PRO A 644 19.87 -23.15 13.25
N LYS A 645 18.90 -23.97 13.68
CA LYS A 645 18.96 -25.43 13.66
C LYS A 645 18.23 -25.99 12.45
N ALA A 646 18.52 -27.25 12.09
CA ALA A 646 17.70 -27.99 11.14
C ALA A 646 16.22 -27.97 11.57
N ILE A 647 15.32 -27.94 10.60
CA ILE A 647 13.87 -28.06 10.87
C ILE A 647 13.52 -29.53 10.71
N GLU A 648 13.26 -30.21 11.83
CA GLU A 648 13.01 -31.64 11.85
C GLU A 648 11.54 -31.94 12.16
N ASN A 649 11.00 -32.94 11.50
CA ASN A 649 9.65 -33.45 11.75
C ASN A 649 8.52 -32.40 11.64
N ALA A 650 8.67 -31.43 10.76
CA ALA A 650 7.66 -30.40 10.54
C ALA A 650 6.41 -30.98 9.89
N ARG A 651 5.25 -30.45 10.26
CA ARG A 651 3.97 -30.73 9.59
C ARG A 651 3.58 -29.62 8.62
N VAL A 652 2.88 -30.00 7.57
CA VAL A 652 2.32 -29.05 6.63
C VAL A 652 1.03 -28.47 7.21
N LEU A 653 1.05 -27.18 7.50
CA LEU A 653 -0.15 -26.46 7.97
C LEU A 653 -1.11 -26.13 6.84
N LEU A 654 -0.57 -25.71 5.68
CA LEU A 654 -1.35 -25.38 4.50
C LEU A 654 -0.68 -25.89 3.23
N ASN A 655 -1.51 -26.34 2.28
CA ASN A 655 -1.14 -26.62 0.88
C ASN A 655 -2.03 -25.77 -0.04
N VAL A 656 -1.50 -24.64 -0.48
CA VAL A 656 -2.24 -23.63 -1.24
C VAL A 656 -1.72 -23.49 -2.67
N GLY A 657 -2.47 -22.82 -3.52
CA GLY A 657 -2.13 -22.63 -4.93
C GLY A 657 -1.31 -21.37 -5.22
N ASP A 658 -1.45 -20.90 -6.46
CA ASP A 658 -0.81 -19.68 -6.96
C ASP A 658 -1.54 -18.42 -6.45
N PHE A 659 -0.84 -17.28 -6.50
CA PHE A 659 -1.37 -15.96 -6.23
C PHE A 659 -2.04 -15.84 -4.84
N ILE A 660 -1.42 -16.41 -3.82
CA ILE A 660 -1.83 -16.19 -2.44
C ILE A 660 -1.40 -14.80 -2.00
N THR A 661 -2.38 -13.94 -1.80
CA THR A 661 -2.13 -12.55 -1.42
C THR A 661 -1.89 -12.40 0.08
N THR A 662 -1.31 -11.27 0.48
CA THR A 662 -1.18 -10.90 1.90
C THR A 662 -2.55 -10.74 2.57
N ASP A 663 -3.62 -10.45 1.80
CA ASP A 663 -5.01 -10.48 2.31
C ASP A 663 -5.51 -11.89 2.64
N HIS A 664 -5.07 -12.91 1.90
CA HIS A 664 -5.36 -14.31 2.22
C HIS A 664 -4.63 -14.76 3.49
N ILE A 665 -3.38 -14.29 3.68
CA ILE A 665 -2.54 -14.69 4.82
C ILE A 665 -2.92 -13.92 6.07
N SER A 666 -3.11 -12.62 5.98
CA SER A 666 -3.50 -11.75 7.09
C SER A 666 -4.59 -10.77 6.66
N PRO A 667 -5.85 -11.09 6.84
CA PRO A 667 -6.96 -10.23 6.43
C PRO A 667 -6.95 -8.88 7.18
N ALA A 668 -7.50 -7.85 6.55
CA ALA A 668 -7.69 -6.54 7.16
C ALA A 668 -9.16 -6.21 7.42
N GLY A 669 -10.08 -6.88 6.73
CA GLY A 669 -11.52 -6.64 6.79
C GLY A 669 -12.20 -7.18 8.04
N SER A 670 -13.52 -7.34 7.96
CA SER A 670 -14.37 -7.78 9.06
C SER A 670 -13.97 -9.13 9.63
N ILE A 671 -14.18 -9.32 10.92
CA ILE A 671 -13.94 -10.56 11.64
C ILE A 671 -15.21 -11.41 11.58
N ALA A 672 -15.11 -12.60 10.99
CA ALA A 672 -16.24 -13.53 10.89
C ALA A 672 -16.65 -14.02 12.27
N SER A 673 -17.95 -14.06 12.55
CA SER A 673 -18.50 -14.39 13.88
C SER A 673 -18.24 -15.85 14.35
N ASP A 674 -17.92 -16.74 13.41
CA ASP A 674 -17.57 -18.14 13.70
C ASP A 674 -16.05 -18.42 13.75
N SER A 675 -15.24 -17.35 13.67
CA SER A 675 -13.77 -17.46 13.62
C SER A 675 -13.14 -17.63 15.02
N PRO A 676 -11.89 -18.15 15.10
CA PRO A 676 -11.13 -18.17 16.34
C PRO A 676 -10.91 -16.77 16.95
N ALA A 677 -10.79 -15.75 16.12
CA ALA A 677 -10.66 -14.35 16.58
C ALA A 677 -11.96 -13.84 17.21
N ALA A 678 -13.10 -14.20 16.64
CA ALA A 678 -14.41 -13.88 17.23
C ALA A 678 -14.58 -14.51 18.63
N ARG A 679 -14.29 -15.82 18.78
CA ARG A 679 -14.33 -16.48 20.09
C ARG A 679 -13.47 -15.78 21.13
N TYR A 680 -12.25 -15.40 20.75
CA TYR A 680 -11.35 -14.63 21.62
C TYR A 680 -11.96 -13.31 22.05
N LEU A 681 -12.56 -12.55 21.13
CA LEU A 681 -13.18 -11.26 21.43
C LEU A 681 -14.42 -11.41 22.32
N GLU A 682 -15.26 -12.41 22.04
CA GLU A 682 -16.44 -12.74 22.87
C GLU A 682 -16.04 -13.15 24.29
N ASP A 683 -14.98 -13.94 24.45
CA ASP A 683 -14.42 -14.33 25.76
C ASP A 683 -13.92 -13.11 26.56
N HIS A 684 -13.59 -11.99 25.86
CA HIS A 684 -13.23 -10.70 26.47
C HIS A 684 -14.41 -9.73 26.52
N GLY A 685 -15.64 -10.17 26.32
CA GLY A 685 -16.85 -9.37 26.45
C GLY A 685 -17.15 -8.42 25.29
N VAL A 686 -16.44 -8.55 24.13
CA VAL A 686 -16.70 -7.75 22.94
C VAL A 686 -17.85 -8.36 22.15
N THR A 687 -18.88 -7.57 21.85
CA THR A 687 -20.02 -8.06 21.06
C THR A 687 -19.70 -8.10 19.56
N VAL A 688 -20.42 -8.91 18.79
CA VAL A 688 -20.22 -9.05 17.33
C VAL A 688 -20.27 -7.70 16.61
N GLN A 689 -21.11 -6.78 17.08
CA GLN A 689 -21.23 -5.44 16.51
C GLN A 689 -19.99 -4.57 16.76
N ASP A 690 -19.24 -4.88 17.82
CA ASP A 690 -18.05 -4.14 18.26
C ASP A 690 -16.73 -4.83 17.86
N PHE A 691 -16.78 -5.92 17.09
CA PHE A 691 -15.58 -6.63 16.64
C PHE A 691 -14.61 -5.73 15.89
N ASN A 692 -15.12 -4.74 15.15
CA ASN A 692 -14.33 -3.90 14.26
C ASN A 692 -13.64 -4.80 13.19
N THR A 693 -12.51 -4.38 12.66
CA THR A 693 -11.79 -5.11 11.61
C THR A 693 -10.47 -5.69 12.13
N TYR A 694 -9.94 -6.70 11.45
CA TYR A 694 -8.58 -7.18 11.70
C TYR A 694 -7.55 -6.06 11.56
N GLY A 695 -7.74 -5.14 10.60
CA GLY A 695 -6.88 -3.98 10.41
C GLY A 695 -6.79 -3.09 11.64
N ALA A 696 -7.92 -2.79 12.25
CA ALA A 696 -7.99 -1.99 13.46
C ALA A 696 -7.38 -2.68 14.69
N ARG A 697 -7.31 -4.02 14.70
CA ARG A 697 -6.79 -4.81 15.83
C ARG A 697 -5.36 -5.30 15.67
N ARG A 698 -4.61 -4.78 14.69
CA ARG A 698 -3.21 -5.17 14.44
C ARG A 698 -2.24 -4.90 15.61
N GLY A 699 -2.60 -4.05 16.56
CA GLY A 699 -1.87 -3.89 17.82
C GLY A 699 -2.08 -5.04 18.83
N ASN A 700 -2.97 -5.98 18.53
CA ASN A 700 -3.26 -7.15 19.38
C ASN A 700 -2.88 -8.45 18.67
N HIS A 701 -1.72 -9.01 19.06
CA HIS A 701 -1.20 -10.24 18.46
C HIS A 701 -2.13 -11.44 18.66
N GLU A 702 -2.93 -11.49 19.72
CA GLU A 702 -3.87 -12.59 19.99
C GLU A 702 -5.01 -12.65 18.96
N VAL A 703 -5.53 -11.49 18.55
CA VAL A 703 -6.50 -11.40 17.45
C VAL A 703 -5.84 -11.73 16.13
N MET A 704 -4.65 -11.18 15.87
CA MET A 704 -3.99 -11.30 14.57
C MET A 704 -3.47 -12.71 14.29
N MET A 705 -2.93 -13.43 15.28
CA MET A 705 -2.51 -14.82 15.08
C MET A 705 -3.71 -15.75 14.86
N ARG A 706 -4.90 -15.43 15.42
CA ARG A 706 -6.14 -16.16 15.17
C ARG A 706 -6.75 -15.83 13.80
N GLY A 707 -6.44 -14.63 13.28
CA GLY A 707 -6.82 -14.17 11.96
C GLY A 707 -5.88 -14.64 10.83
N ALA A 708 -4.68 -15.13 11.17
CA ALA A 708 -3.76 -15.61 10.15
C ALA A 708 -4.38 -16.81 9.39
N PHE A 709 -4.42 -16.68 8.05
CA PHE A 709 -5.06 -17.60 7.13
C PHE A 709 -6.59 -17.75 7.28
N ALA A 710 -7.26 -16.84 7.99
CA ALA A 710 -8.70 -16.90 8.21
C ALA A 710 -9.55 -16.26 7.09
N ASN A 711 -8.93 -15.82 5.99
CA ASN A 711 -9.67 -15.24 4.88
C ASN A 711 -10.67 -16.22 4.27
N VAL A 712 -11.93 -15.83 4.16
CA VAL A 712 -13.05 -16.67 3.68
C VAL A 712 -12.89 -17.16 2.23
N LYS A 713 -12.06 -16.51 1.43
CA LYS A 713 -11.76 -16.88 0.02
C LYS A 713 -10.55 -17.82 -0.09
N LEU A 714 -9.80 -18.04 0.98
CA LEU A 714 -8.66 -18.95 0.96
C LEU A 714 -9.09 -20.37 0.59
N THR A 715 -8.35 -20.99 -0.30
CA THR A 715 -8.54 -22.40 -0.65
C THR A 715 -7.31 -23.20 -0.26
N ASN A 716 -7.48 -24.06 0.74
CA ASN A 716 -6.45 -24.98 1.21
C ASN A 716 -6.82 -26.41 0.80
N LYS A 717 -5.93 -27.09 0.07
CA LYS A 717 -6.16 -28.47 -0.40
C LYS A 717 -6.35 -29.45 0.75
N LEU A 718 -5.79 -29.17 1.93
CA LEU A 718 -5.91 -29.99 3.14
C LEU A 718 -7.31 -29.89 3.79
N ALA A 719 -8.09 -28.89 3.42
CA ALA A 719 -9.42 -28.64 4.01
C ALA A 719 -10.55 -29.45 3.33
N GLU A 720 -10.22 -30.45 2.50
CA GLU A 720 -11.17 -31.38 1.86
C GLU A 720 -12.35 -30.67 1.15
N GLY A 721 -12.04 -29.52 0.50
CA GLY A 721 -13.03 -28.71 -0.25
C GLY A 721 -13.72 -27.64 0.57
N LYS A 722 -13.48 -27.54 1.88
CA LYS A 722 -13.99 -26.45 2.71
C LYS A 722 -13.21 -25.17 2.40
N LYS A 723 -13.91 -24.08 2.03
CA LYS A 723 -13.30 -22.77 1.78
C LYS A 723 -13.08 -22.00 3.07
N GLY A 724 -12.11 -21.09 3.06
CA GLY A 724 -11.76 -20.22 4.18
C GLY A 724 -10.60 -20.78 5.00
N GLY A 725 -10.48 -20.31 6.24
CA GLY A 725 -9.39 -20.60 7.17
C GLY A 725 -9.43 -21.98 7.82
N TRP A 726 -9.51 -23.04 7.01
CA TRP A 726 -9.59 -24.43 7.47
C TRP A 726 -8.40 -25.25 7.01
N THR A 727 -8.00 -26.23 7.84
CA THR A 727 -6.94 -27.19 7.53
C THR A 727 -7.20 -28.52 8.20
N LYS A 728 -6.46 -29.55 7.77
CA LYS A 728 -6.47 -30.87 8.41
C LYS A 728 -5.40 -30.92 9.49
N ASP A 729 -5.81 -31.29 10.69
CA ASP A 729 -4.93 -31.65 11.79
C ASP A 729 -4.55 -33.13 11.69
N PHE A 730 -3.28 -33.41 11.34
CA PHE A 730 -2.82 -34.79 11.17
C PHE A 730 -2.51 -35.51 12.49
N LEU A 731 -2.67 -34.85 13.66
CA LEU A 731 -2.54 -35.51 14.94
C LEU A 731 -3.79 -36.30 15.33
N ASP A 732 -4.95 -35.78 14.94
CA ASP A 732 -6.25 -36.46 15.22
C ASP A 732 -7.09 -36.75 13.97
N GLY A 733 -6.69 -36.20 12.81
CA GLY A 733 -7.35 -36.40 11.51
C GLY A 733 -8.53 -35.50 11.25
N GLU A 734 -8.83 -34.52 12.11
CA GLU A 734 -9.98 -33.62 12.00
C GLU A 734 -9.69 -32.38 11.15
N ILE A 735 -10.75 -31.82 10.53
CA ILE A 735 -10.70 -30.52 9.85
C ILE A 735 -11.03 -29.44 10.88
N LYS A 736 -10.06 -28.56 11.16
CA LYS A 736 -10.15 -27.50 12.14
C LYS A 736 -9.87 -26.12 11.52
N ALA A 737 -10.20 -25.06 12.24
CA ALA A 737 -9.66 -23.75 11.90
C ALA A 737 -8.12 -23.79 11.96
N VAL A 738 -7.46 -23.08 11.04
CA VAL A 738 -5.99 -23.09 10.93
C VAL A 738 -5.31 -22.78 12.27
N TYR A 739 -5.83 -21.78 13.00
CA TYR A 739 -5.32 -21.45 14.34
C TYR A 739 -5.44 -22.61 15.34
N ASP A 740 -6.59 -23.28 15.37
CA ASP A 740 -6.83 -24.36 16.34
C ASP A 740 -5.90 -25.58 16.06
N ALA A 741 -5.69 -25.89 14.77
CA ALA A 741 -4.73 -26.93 14.37
C ALA A 741 -3.28 -26.51 14.71
N ALA A 742 -2.90 -25.26 14.38
CA ALA A 742 -1.57 -24.75 14.70
C ALA A 742 -1.27 -24.78 16.19
N LYS A 743 -2.24 -24.41 17.03
CA LYS A 743 -2.12 -24.49 18.48
C LYS A 743 -1.91 -25.93 18.97
N HIS A 744 -2.65 -26.90 18.43
CA HIS A 744 -2.48 -28.30 18.77
C HIS A 744 -1.07 -28.82 18.42
N TYR A 745 -0.51 -28.43 17.26
CA TYR A 745 0.88 -28.74 16.90
C TYR A 745 1.90 -28.08 17.83
N GLN A 746 1.67 -26.82 18.22
CA GLN A 746 2.55 -26.10 19.14
C GLN A 746 2.61 -26.74 20.53
N GLU A 747 1.48 -27.21 21.04
CA GLU A 747 1.41 -27.96 22.31
C GLU A 747 2.25 -29.24 22.29
N GLN A 748 2.46 -29.83 21.10
CA GLN A 748 3.33 -30.99 20.88
C GLN A 748 4.76 -30.58 20.43
N GLN A 749 5.08 -29.28 20.39
CA GLN A 749 6.37 -28.73 19.93
C GLN A 749 6.74 -29.15 18.50
N ILE A 750 5.75 -29.32 17.62
CA ILE A 750 5.93 -29.72 16.23
C ILE A 750 6.03 -28.44 15.37
N PRO A 751 7.15 -28.22 14.66
CA PRO A 751 7.26 -27.08 13.75
C PRO A 751 6.35 -27.24 12.53
N LEU A 752 5.97 -26.10 11.94
CA LEU A 752 5.04 -26.05 10.82
C LEU A 752 5.69 -25.48 9.56
N VAL A 753 5.19 -25.94 8.41
CA VAL A 753 5.57 -25.39 7.10
C VAL A 753 4.31 -25.13 6.26
N VAL A 754 4.45 -24.24 5.29
CA VAL A 754 3.42 -23.90 4.27
C VAL A 754 3.94 -24.33 2.90
N LEU A 755 3.09 -24.97 2.10
CA LEU A 755 3.34 -25.29 0.71
C LEU A 755 2.49 -24.36 -0.17
N ALA A 756 3.12 -23.64 -1.11
CA ALA A 756 2.46 -22.66 -1.97
C ALA A 756 2.94 -22.77 -3.41
N GLY A 757 2.20 -22.13 -4.33
CA GLY A 757 2.53 -22.02 -5.73
C GLY A 757 3.30 -20.73 -6.07
N LYS A 758 2.95 -20.13 -7.22
CA LYS A 758 3.59 -18.91 -7.74
C LYS A 758 3.07 -17.66 -7.05
N MET A 759 3.92 -16.63 -6.98
CA MET A 759 3.59 -15.29 -6.51
C MET A 759 3.02 -15.28 -5.08
N TYR A 760 3.64 -16.06 -4.17
CA TYR A 760 3.22 -16.09 -2.77
C TYR A 760 3.50 -14.75 -2.08
N GLY A 761 2.48 -14.17 -1.44
CA GLY A 761 2.57 -12.91 -0.72
C GLY A 761 2.30 -11.66 -1.56
N SER A 762 1.63 -11.80 -2.73
CA SER A 762 1.19 -10.65 -3.54
C SER A 762 0.28 -9.69 -2.77
N GLY A 763 0.22 -8.45 -3.18
CA GLY A 763 -0.70 -7.44 -2.65
C GLY A 763 -0.04 -6.44 -1.71
N SER A 764 -0.74 -6.09 -0.60
CA SER A 764 -0.29 -5.05 0.33
C SER A 764 0.95 -5.46 1.13
N SER A 765 1.77 -4.47 1.50
CA SER A 765 2.90 -4.66 2.40
C SER A 765 2.40 -4.90 3.84
N ARG A 766 2.28 -6.14 4.26
CA ARG A 766 1.79 -6.53 5.59
C ARG A 766 2.78 -7.42 6.30
N ASP A 767 3.40 -6.90 7.34
CA ASP A 767 4.27 -7.66 8.24
C ASP A 767 3.51 -8.74 9.00
N TRP A 768 2.22 -8.52 9.32
CA TRP A 768 1.36 -9.53 9.92
C TRP A 768 1.16 -10.78 9.06
N ALA A 769 1.40 -10.70 7.76
CA ALA A 769 1.45 -11.88 6.90
C ALA A 769 2.69 -12.78 7.19
N ALA A 770 3.66 -12.29 7.96
CA ALA A 770 4.77 -13.07 8.50
C ALA A 770 4.67 -13.25 10.03
N LYS A 771 4.32 -12.20 10.78
CA LYS A 771 4.15 -12.23 12.25
C LYS A 771 3.11 -13.27 12.67
N GLY A 772 1.94 -13.30 12.01
CA GLY A 772 0.87 -14.25 12.32
C GLY A 772 1.29 -15.70 12.12
N PRO A 773 1.76 -16.12 10.94
CA PRO A 773 2.30 -17.47 10.73
C PRO A 773 3.44 -17.84 11.67
N MET A 774 4.37 -16.91 11.96
CA MET A 774 5.46 -17.15 12.91
C MET A 774 4.91 -17.49 14.31
N LEU A 775 3.92 -16.71 14.78
CA LEU A 775 3.24 -16.96 16.06
C LEU A 775 2.44 -18.28 16.08
N GLN A 776 1.96 -18.75 14.92
CA GLN A 776 1.34 -20.07 14.76
C GLN A 776 2.36 -21.22 14.68
N GLY A 777 3.67 -20.94 14.71
CA GLY A 777 4.72 -21.96 14.68
C GLY A 777 5.25 -22.33 13.29
N VAL A 778 4.88 -21.57 12.24
CA VAL A 778 5.47 -21.72 10.90
C VAL A 778 6.94 -21.33 10.93
N ARG A 779 7.81 -22.23 10.42
CA ARG A 779 9.27 -22.05 10.38
C ARG A 779 9.83 -21.94 8.96
N ALA A 780 9.13 -22.48 7.97
CA ALA A 780 9.50 -22.33 6.56
C ALA A 780 8.27 -22.26 5.66
N VAL A 781 8.45 -21.61 4.53
CA VAL A 781 7.44 -21.57 3.45
C VAL A 781 8.11 -22.04 2.17
N PHE A 782 7.52 -23.05 1.52
CA PHE A 782 7.90 -23.49 0.19
C PHE A 782 6.99 -22.84 -0.85
N ALA A 783 7.56 -22.21 -1.88
CA ALA A 783 6.80 -21.62 -2.97
C ALA A 783 7.52 -21.77 -4.31
N GLU A 784 6.78 -21.74 -5.42
CA GLU A 784 7.41 -21.66 -6.75
C GLU A 784 8.01 -20.27 -7.01
N SER A 785 7.43 -19.21 -6.42
CA SER A 785 8.01 -17.86 -6.39
C SER A 785 7.40 -17.01 -5.28
N PHE A 786 8.16 -16.01 -4.82
CA PHE A 786 7.76 -15.07 -3.77
C PHE A 786 7.64 -13.65 -4.32
N GLU A 787 6.70 -12.90 -3.78
CA GLU A 787 6.67 -11.45 -3.92
C GLU A 787 7.72 -10.79 -2.99
N ARG A 788 8.36 -9.75 -3.49
CA ARG A 788 9.54 -9.12 -2.86
C ARG A 788 9.32 -8.76 -1.38
N ILE A 789 8.30 -7.94 -1.10
CA ILE A 789 8.06 -7.42 0.25
C ILE A 789 7.73 -8.56 1.22
N HIS A 790 6.93 -9.52 0.79
CA HIS A 790 6.55 -10.64 1.65
C HIS A 790 7.73 -11.57 1.95
N ARG A 791 8.62 -11.83 0.97
CA ARG A 791 9.86 -12.57 1.19
C ARG A 791 10.72 -11.91 2.27
N SER A 792 10.91 -10.58 2.18
CA SER A 792 11.65 -9.80 3.19
C SER A 792 10.98 -9.88 4.57
N ASN A 793 9.65 -9.81 4.63
CA ASN A 793 8.91 -9.95 5.90
C ASN A 793 9.08 -11.35 6.53
N LEU A 794 9.09 -12.42 5.73
CA LEU A 794 9.35 -13.78 6.22
C LEU A 794 10.73 -13.87 6.88
N ILE A 795 11.76 -13.39 6.19
CA ILE A 795 13.14 -13.33 6.70
C ILE A 795 13.20 -12.47 7.98
N GLY A 796 12.57 -11.31 7.94
CA GLY A 796 12.49 -10.37 9.06
C GLY A 796 11.86 -10.95 10.31
N MET A 797 11.03 -11.98 10.18
CA MET A 797 10.41 -12.72 11.29
C MET A 797 11.04 -14.12 11.52
N GLY A 798 12.19 -14.41 10.92
CA GLY A 798 12.87 -15.67 11.11
C GLY A 798 12.15 -16.89 10.48
N ILE A 799 11.29 -16.67 9.48
CA ILE A 799 10.69 -17.73 8.66
C ILE A 799 11.56 -17.94 7.42
N LEU A 800 11.94 -19.19 7.15
CA LEU A 800 12.80 -19.56 6.04
C LEU A 800 12.00 -19.60 4.72
N PRO A 801 12.28 -18.73 3.74
CA PRO A 801 11.68 -18.81 2.42
C PRO A 801 12.47 -19.80 1.56
N LEU A 802 11.80 -20.83 1.10
CA LEU A 802 12.36 -21.91 0.27
C LEU A 802 11.63 -21.94 -1.09
N GLN A 803 12.41 -21.84 -2.17
CA GLN A 803 11.83 -21.88 -3.51
C GLN A 803 12.11 -23.24 -4.14
N PHE A 804 11.10 -23.85 -4.76
CA PHE A 804 11.29 -25.05 -5.56
C PHE A 804 12.23 -24.79 -6.74
N GLU A 805 13.01 -25.80 -7.13
CA GLU A 805 13.85 -25.71 -8.33
C GLU A 805 12.96 -25.55 -9.59
N GLU A 806 13.55 -25.06 -10.67
CA GLU A 806 12.80 -24.77 -11.89
C GLU A 806 12.13 -26.05 -12.44
N GLY A 807 10.81 -25.96 -12.65
CA GLY A 807 9.98 -27.08 -13.08
C GLY A 807 9.51 -28.01 -11.97
N GLU A 808 9.94 -27.79 -10.74
CA GLU A 808 9.46 -28.51 -9.56
C GLU A 808 8.38 -27.72 -8.82
N ASN A 809 7.40 -28.44 -8.29
CA ASN A 809 6.35 -27.90 -7.41
C ASN A 809 5.72 -29.04 -6.59
N VAL A 810 4.78 -28.71 -5.76
CA VAL A 810 4.05 -29.68 -4.91
C VAL A 810 3.48 -30.86 -5.71
N GLN A 811 2.97 -30.60 -6.91
CA GLN A 811 2.34 -31.62 -7.76
C GLN A 811 3.39 -32.50 -8.46
N SER A 812 4.43 -31.91 -9.05
CA SER A 812 5.47 -32.66 -9.75
C SER A 812 6.25 -33.56 -8.81
N LEU A 813 6.42 -33.15 -7.54
CA LEU A 813 7.07 -33.92 -6.48
C LEU A 813 6.12 -34.97 -5.84
N GLY A 814 4.84 -34.95 -6.22
CA GLY A 814 3.85 -35.88 -5.67
C GLY A 814 3.59 -35.70 -4.18
N LEU A 815 3.68 -34.44 -3.71
CA LEU A 815 3.34 -34.07 -2.34
C LEU A 815 1.85 -33.75 -2.26
N ASP A 816 1.20 -34.18 -1.18
CA ASP A 816 -0.20 -33.89 -0.89
C ASP A 816 -0.41 -33.04 0.39
N GLY A 817 0.65 -32.86 1.18
CA GLY A 817 0.66 -32.10 2.42
C GLY A 817 0.45 -32.96 3.67
N SER A 818 0.35 -34.29 3.55
CA SER A 818 0.29 -35.21 4.70
C SER A 818 1.66 -35.61 5.22
N GLU A 819 2.71 -35.22 4.51
CA GLU A 819 4.09 -35.60 4.78
C GLU A 819 4.62 -34.97 6.06
N VAL A 820 5.63 -35.64 6.63
CA VAL A 820 6.52 -35.08 7.65
C VAL A 820 7.75 -34.54 6.95
N ILE A 821 8.00 -33.24 7.08
CA ILE A 821 9.07 -32.53 6.37
C ILE A 821 10.28 -32.36 7.28
N THR A 822 11.47 -32.69 6.74
CA THR A 822 12.75 -32.40 7.38
C THR A 822 13.62 -31.61 6.43
N ILE A 823 14.11 -30.46 6.90
CA ILE A 823 14.98 -29.53 6.16
C ILE A 823 16.37 -29.59 6.82
N ALA A 824 17.40 -29.84 6.04
CA ALA A 824 18.78 -29.93 6.53
C ALA A 824 19.25 -28.58 7.12
N SER A 825 20.24 -28.61 7.96
CA SER A 825 20.83 -27.40 8.55
C SER A 825 21.51 -26.54 7.50
N ILE A 826 21.39 -25.23 7.68
CA ILE A 826 21.99 -24.19 6.82
C ILE A 826 22.87 -23.32 7.71
N ASP A 827 24.11 -23.10 7.30
CA ASP A 827 25.02 -22.18 7.99
C ASP A 827 24.88 -20.76 7.44
N PHE A 828 24.62 -19.80 8.32
CA PHE A 828 24.55 -18.36 8.02
C PHE A 828 25.72 -17.57 8.64
N SER A 829 26.72 -18.22 9.19
CA SER A 829 27.84 -17.56 9.89
C SER A 829 28.67 -16.63 8.98
N ARG A 830 28.54 -16.77 7.66
CA ARG A 830 29.21 -15.93 6.65
C ARG A 830 28.26 -14.94 6.00
N GLY A 831 27.04 -14.79 6.50
CA GLY A 831 25.99 -13.92 5.99
C GLY A 831 25.10 -14.61 4.96
N LEU A 832 25.64 -15.17 3.88
CA LEU A 832 24.84 -15.92 2.90
C LEU A 832 24.62 -17.38 3.36
N PRO A 833 23.51 -18.02 2.92
CA PRO A 833 23.24 -19.42 3.27
C PRO A 833 24.28 -20.37 2.66
N ASP A 834 24.78 -21.29 3.47
CA ASP A 834 25.65 -22.36 3.03
C ASP A 834 25.11 -23.72 3.54
N PRO A 835 24.53 -24.55 2.66
CA PRO A 835 24.41 -24.38 1.21
C PRO A 835 23.26 -23.42 0.83
N SER A 836 23.35 -22.77 -0.34
CA SER A 836 22.30 -21.93 -0.93
C SER A 836 21.13 -22.76 -1.49
N VAL A 837 21.31 -24.06 -1.66
CA VAL A 837 20.29 -25.04 -2.06
C VAL A 837 20.31 -26.16 -1.01
N VAL A 838 19.21 -26.29 -0.27
CA VAL A 838 19.13 -27.20 0.87
C VAL A 838 18.42 -28.51 0.50
N ASP A 839 18.88 -29.62 1.10
CA ASP A 839 18.22 -30.91 0.97
C ASP A 839 16.99 -30.99 1.87
N VAL A 840 15.88 -31.44 1.29
CA VAL A 840 14.59 -31.60 1.96
C VAL A 840 14.14 -33.06 1.81
N VAL A 841 13.65 -33.62 2.91
CA VAL A 841 13.08 -34.97 2.92
C VAL A 841 11.62 -34.88 3.40
N ALA A 842 10.71 -35.29 2.53
CA ALA A 842 9.28 -35.46 2.83
C ALA A 842 8.98 -36.93 3.05
N THR A 843 8.59 -37.32 4.27
CA THR A 843 8.25 -38.71 4.64
C THR A 843 6.73 -38.84 4.60
N LYS A 844 6.24 -39.71 3.72
CA LYS A 844 4.81 -39.99 3.57
C LYS A 844 4.26 -40.87 4.70
N GLN A 845 2.95 -40.96 4.84
CA GLN A 845 2.31 -41.78 5.86
C GLN A 845 2.64 -43.28 5.77
N ASP A 846 2.93 -43.78 4.55
CA ASP A 846 3.37 -45.17 4.31
C ASP A 846 4.85 -45.42 4.60
N GLY A 847 5.58 -44.40 5.06
CA GLY A 847 7.01 -44.42 5.33
C GLY A 847 7.91 -44.21 4.11
N SER A 848 7.35 -44.09 2.90
CA SER A 848 8.13 -43.73 1.70
C SER A 848 8.64 -42.28 1.81
N LYS A 849 9.77 -42.00 1.16
CA LYS A 849 10.43 -40.71 1.23
C LYS A 849 10.56 -40.09 -0.15
N VAL A 850 10.23 -38.84 -0.24
CA VAL A 850 10.51 -37.99 -1.39
C VAL A 850 11.63 -37.04 -0.98
N SER A 851 12.78 -37.13 -1.65
CA SER A 851 13.90 -36.22 -1.43
C SER A 851 13.99 -35.26 -2.58
N PHE A 852 14.06 -33.96 -2.28
CA PHE A 852 14.18 -32.90 -3.28
C PHE A 852 15.06 -31.77 -2.73
N LYS A 853 15.38 -30.82 -3.58
CA LYS A 853 16.20 -29.64 -3.23
C LYS A 853 15.34 -28.39 -3.24
N ALA A 854 15.65 -27.43 -2.39
CA ALA A 854 14.99 -26.14 -2.37
C ALA A 854 16.02 -25.01 -2.30
N ILE A 855 15.79 -23.96 -3.08
CA ILE A 855 16.64 -22.77 -3.11
C ILE A 855 16.31 -21.92 -1.88
N VAL A 856 17.31 -21.57 -1.10
CA VAL A 856 17.18 -20.70 0.07
C VAL A 856 17.12 -19.25 -0.42
N ARG A 857 15.96 -18.61 -0.29
CA ARG A 857 15.72 -17.25 -0.79
C ARG A 857 16.10 -16.18 0.23
N ILE A 858 17.29 -16.30 0.75
CA ILE A 858 18.02 -15.27 1.50
C ILE A 858 19.14 -14.80 0.59
N ASP A 859 18.93 -13.67 -0.06
CA ASP A 859 19.64 -13.27 -1.27
C ASP A 859 20.83 -12.33 -0.95
N THR A 860 20.88 -11.78 0.28
CA THR A 860 21.96 -10.87 0.70
C THR A 860 22.59 -11.27 2.05
N PRO A 861 23.86 -10.89 2.30
CA PRO A 861 24.52 -11.13 3.59
C PRO A 861 23.80 -10.51 4.78
N THR A 862 23.19 -9.36 4.58
CA THR A 862 22.43 -8.64 5.61
C THR A 862 21.14 -9.38 5.96
N GLU A 863 20.39 -9.90 4.98
CA GLU A 863 19.25 -10.77 5.21
C GLU A 863 19.65 -12.04 5.99
N GLY A 864 20.80 -12.61 5.66
CA GLY A 864 21.35 -13.75 6.41
C GLY A 864 21.68 -13.41 7.87
N ALA A 865 22.21 -12.21 8.12
CA ALA A 865 22.43 -11.72 9.48
C ALA A 865 21.12 -11.53 10.24
N TYR A 866 20.08 -11.04 9.61
CA TYR A 866 18.74 -10.91 10.22
C TYR A 866 18.19 -12.30 10.59
N PHE A 867 18.20 -13.22 9.65
CA PHE A 867 17.73 -14.59 9.88
C PHE A 867 18.54 -15.30 10.98
N TYR A 868 19.86 -15.16 11.00
CA TYR A 868 20.74 -15.71 12.04
C TYR A 868 20.41 -15.17 13.43
N ASN A 869 19.94 -13.93 13.53
CA ASN A 869 19.54 -13.32 14.79
C ASN A 869 18.11 -13.67 15.23
N GLY A 870 17.35 -14.44 14.43
CA GLY A 870 15.96 -14.76 14.68
C GLY A 870 14.97 -13.73 14.14
N GLY A 871 15.46 -12.73 13.42
CA GLY A 871 14.71 -11.68 12.77
C GLY A 871 15.41 -10.32 12.81
N ILE A 872 14.91 -9.37 12.02
CA ILE A 872 15.49 -8.02 11.93
C ILE A 872 15.34 -7.25 13.25
N LEU A 873 14.22 -7.37 13.96
CA LEU A 873 13.99 -6.66 15.21
C LEU A 873 14.94 -7.15 16.32
N GLN A 874 15.17 -8.45 16.40
CA GLN A 874 16.15 -9.05 17.31
C GLN A 874 17.57 -8.61 16.99
N TYR A 875 17.91 -8.53 15.69
CA TYR A 875 19.20 -8.01 15.24
C TYR A 875 19.38 -6.55 15.69
N VAL A 876 18.38 -5.68 15.40
CA VAL A 876 18.42 -4.27 15.76
C VAL A 876 18.49 -4.08 17.27
N LEU A 877 17.63 -4.78 18.01
CA LEU A 877 17.61 -4.67 19.49
C LEU A 877 18.96 -5.04 20.13
N ARG A 878 19.64 -6.10 19.64
CA ARG A 878 20.99 -6.45 20.12
C ARG A 878 22.03 -5.39 19.81
N SER A 879 21.86 -4.65 18.70
CA SER A 879 22.79 -3.57 18.35
C SER A 879 22.58 -2.30 19.20
N LEU A 880 21.40 -2.12 19.78
CA LEU A 880 21.02 -0.93 20.56
C LEU A 880 21.05 -1.15 22.09
N SER A 881 21.16 -2.41 22.57
CA SER A 881 21.12 -2.79 24.00
C SER A 881 22.52 -3.02 24.66
#